data_9cc96acf6f28646f1e3a771cde7b8869
#
_entry.id   9cc96acf6f28646f1e3a771cde7b8869
#
_cell.length_a   1.000
_cell.length_b   1.000
_cell.length_c   1.000
_cell.angle_alpha   90.00
_cell.angle_beta   90.00
_cell.angle_gamma   90.00
#
_symmetry.space_group_name_H-M   'P 1'
#
loop_
_entity.id
_entity.type
_entity.pdbx_description
1 polymer ?
#
loop_
_entity_poly.entity_id
_entity_poly.type
_entity_poly.pdbx_seq_one_letter_code
_entity_poly.pdbx_strand_id
1 'polypeptide(L)'
;MNYRLSNNNIDILFRTEPYTELCYFGKRLQNFQPEMIDMLYPAVPNSRIDVNVPFTLCPEEGLGNFSTPGLEGHRNGKDWSPVFTTKEVNKTDNSITIISEDNIAKLRLTSFFILDKSGVLQCQNTLTNLGDETYQVNRFSITLPIPERAQELMAFSGRWIKEFFPHRTKISHCGYLQENRRGRTSHEYFPGMMVGTEGFKEQTGEVWGIHLGWSGNHRIQVAVKSNGKRFIQAEALYYAGEISLAKGESLSTPWLYATYSDEGLNKMSQHFHQFLRSNIIKFAKNKARPVHLNTWEGIFFDHNPDYIMKMATKAAQIGVERFIIDDGWFGKRDDDYQGLGDWYLDERKYPNGLEPVIKHVKDLGMEFGIWVEPEMINKNSDLYRAHPDWLLELPGYQQPEGRHQYLLDLQNPAVFEYLLERLTWLLSSYNIDYIKWDMNREIVQPGHEVNPAIVGQTKTLYRLLDILQEKFPTVEIESCSSGGGRIDYEILKRTQRFWTSDSNDALDRQIIQRGMSYFFPPEVMGAHIGGALCHTTFRELHMNLRGLTALFGHMGVELDPVKVSEQEQNGFAYYINLHKQLRPLLHSGNFVRLDVDDNLAMQSYGVVSQDPKEAVFIIAQLTLPTYALSGNLRLTGLLADKQYQIEVLDMPDNIDPKINGHVMKELPQWMKDTTTLSGDWLMNVGLPLPVLDPATAILIKVTTK
;
A
#
# COMPACT_ATOMS: atom_id res chain seq x y z
N MET A 1 -27.79 -16.15 -20.10
CA MET A 1 -27.70 -17.01 -18.89
C MET A 1 -27.26 -16.16 -17.70
N ASN A 2 -27.65 -16.59 -16.46
CA ASN A 2 -27.36 -15.88 -15.24
C ASN A 2 -26.37 -16.68 -14.37
N TYR A 3 -25.34 -16.03 -13.83
CA TYR A 3 -24.29 -16.67 -13.04
C TYR A 3 -24.10 -15.96 -11.70
N ARG A 4 -23.66 -16.72 -10.71
CA ARG A 4 -23.33 -16.24 -9.36
C ARG A 4 -21.93 -16.70 -8.97
N LEU A 5 -21.07 -15.79 -8.48
CA LEU A 5 -19.93 -16.10 -7.63
C LEU A 5 -20.30 -15.73 -6.20
N SER A 6 -20.01 -16.62 -5.24
CA SER A 6 -20.44 -16.45 -3.85
C SER A 6 -19.42 -17.00 -2.89
N ASN A 7 -19.23 -16.30 -1.78
CA ASN A 7 -18.61 -16.85 -0.58
C ASN A 7 -19.50 -16.63 0.65
N ASN A 8 -18.96 -16.71 1.85
CA ASN A 8 -19.78 -16.57 3.07
C ASN A 8 -20.35 -15.15 3.27
N ASN A 9 -19.75 -14.13 2.67
CA ASN A 9 -20.06 -12.72 2.93
C ASN A 9 -20.58 -11.97 1.71
N ILE A 10 -20.15 -12.34 0.50
CA ILE A 10 -20.28 -11.54 -0.72
C ILE A 10 -20.89 -12.36 -1.84
N ASP A 11 -21.75 -11.73 -2.62
CA ASP A 11 -22.25 -12.20 -3.90
C ASP A 11 -21.90 -11.25 -5.03
N ILE A 12 -21.59 -11.86 -6.18
CA ILE A 12 -21.43 -11.18 -7.46
C ILE A 12 -22.32 -11.89 -8.47
N LEU A 13 -23.17 -11.13 -9.13
CA LEU A 13 -24.15 -11.65 -10.09
C LEU A 13 -23.87 -11.14 -11.48
N PHE A 14 -23.87 -12.06 -12.44
CA PHE A 14 -23.66 -11.77 -13.86
C PHE A 14 -24.85 -12.22 -14.69
N ARG A 15 -25.19 -11.42 -15.68
CA ARG A 15 -26.00 -11.81 -16.84
C ARG A 15 -25.11 -11.79 -18.07
N THR A 16 -25.18 -12.81 -18.92
CA THR A 16 -24.19 -13.00 -19.99
C THR A 16 -24.77 -12.97 -21.39
N GLU A 17 -26.08 -12.78 -21.57
CA GLU A 17 -26.71 -12.77 -22.89
C GLU A 17 -27.58 -11.51 -23.09
N PRO A 18 -27.47 -10.85 -24.27
CA PRO A 18 -26.44 -11.06 -25.31
C PRO A 18 -25.11 -10.43 -24.97
N TYR A 19 -25.12 -9.52 -23.98
CA TYR A 19 -23.95 -8.78 -23.47
C TYR A 19 -23.70 -9.18 -22.03
N THR A 20 -22.46 -9.26 -21.63
CA THR A 20 -22.13 -9.55 -20.23
C THR A 20 -22.24 -8.32 -19.37
N GLU A 21 -23.15 -8.38 -18.39
CA GLU A 21 -23.30 -7.38 -17.35
C GLU A 21 -22.94 -7.94 -15.99
N LEU A 22 -22.29 -7.11 -15.14
CA LEU A 22 -22.21 -7.33 -13.72
C LEU A 22 -23.38 -6.61 -13.06
N CYS A 23 -24.38 -7.39 -12.61
CA CYS A 23 -25.65 -6.89 -12.13
C CYS A 23 -25.68 -6.54 -10.65
N TYR A 24 -24.83 -7.19 -9.86
CA TYR A 24 -24.77 -7.00 -8.41
C TYR A 24 -23.38 -7.32 -7.88
N PHE A 25 -22.92 -6.50 -6.96
CA PHE A 25 -21.75 -6.73 -6.14
C PHE A 25 -22.03 -6.21 -4.72
N GLY A 26 -22.12 -7.10 -3.73
CA GLY A 26 -22.48 -6.71 -2.37
C GLY A 26 -22.71 -7.89 -1.45
N LYS A 27 -23.53 -7.70 -0.42
CA LYS A 27 -23.84 -8.68 0.61
C LYS A 27 -24.37 -9.98 0.01
N ARG A 28 -23.98 -11.11 0.60
CA ARG A 28 -24.50 -12.44 0.24
C ARG A 28 -26.03 -12.50 0.37
N LEU A 29 -26.67 -12.92 -0.72
CA LEU A 29 -28.12 -13.07 -0.80
C LEU A 29 -28.56 -14.44 -0.29
N GLN A 30 -29.57 -14.45 0.58
CA GLN A 30 -30.23 -15.66 0.99
C GLN A 30 -31.28 -16.07 -0.05
N ASN A 31 -31.47 -17.38 -0.23
CA ASN A 31 -32.51 -17.95 -1.12
C ASN A 31 -32.49 -17.41 -2.57
N PHE A 32 -31.29 -17.04 -3.09
CA PHE A 32 -31.12 -16.53 -4.44
C PHE A 32 -31.40 -17.61 -5.49
N GLN A 33 -32.17 -17.24 -6.52
CA GLN A 33 -32.39 -18.02 -7.74
C GLN A 33 -31.93 -17.18 -8.94
N PRO A 34 -31.29 -17.79 -9.98
CA PRO A 34 -30.73 -17.06 -11.11
C PRO A 34 -31.75 -16.17 -11.85
N GLU A 35 -33.02 -16.60 -11.92
CA GLU A 35 -34.10 -15.87 -12.60
C GLU A 35 -34.43 -14.55 -11.92
N MET A 36 -34.04 -14.34 -10.66
CA MET A 36 -34.25 -13.08 -9.93
C MET A 36 -33.46 -11.92 -10.56
N ILE A 37 -32.38 -12.20 -11.31
CA ILE A 37 -31.61 -11.16 -12.03
C ILE A 37 -32.48 -10.45 -13.06
N ASP A 38 -33.46 -11.16 -13.66
CA ASP A 38 -34.32 -10.59 -14.67
C ASP A 38 -35.30 -9.52 -14.10
N MET A 39 -35.52 -9.53 -12.77
CA MET A 39 -36.29 -8.50 -12.07
C MET A 39 -35.57 -7.15 -11.93
N LEU A 40 -34.25 -7.12 -12.21
CA LEU A 40 -33.48 -5.86 -12.15
C LEU A 40 -33.72 -4.92 -13.35
N TYR A 41 -34.46 -5.34 -14.36
CA TYR A 41 -34.80 -4.46 -15.49
C TYR A 41 -35.84 -3.43 -15.10
N PRO A 42 -35.51 -2.12 -15.13
CA PRO A 42 -36.50 -1.08 -14.89
C PRO A 42 -37.42 -0.91 -16.08
N ALA A 43 -38.65 -0.50 -15.85
CA ALA A 43 -39.51 0.02 -16.89
C ALA A 43 -39.00 1.40 -17.33
N VAL A 44 -38.83 1.60 -18.63
CA VAL A 44 -38.18 2.81 -19.17
C VAL A 44 -39.02 3.45 -20.27
N PRO A 45 -38.97 4.79 -20.45
CA PRO A 45 -39.61 5.50 -21.54
C PRO A 45 -39.04 5.12 -22.92
N ASN A 46 -39.85 4.98 -23.92
CA ASN A 46 -39.45 4.56 -25.27
C ASN A 46 -38.60 5.58 -26.05
N SER A 47 -38.43 6.78 -25.53
CA SER A 47 -37.80 7.91 -26.26
C SER A 47 -36.35 8.19 -25.91
N ARG A 48 -35.69 7.34 -25.10
CA ARG A 48 -34.33 7.60 -24.62
C ARG A 48 -33.41 6.42 -24.87
N ILE A 49 -32.31 6.65 -25.58
CA ILE A 49 -31.33 5.63 -25.95
C ILE A 49 -30.54 5.19 -24.72
N ASP A 50 -30.18 6.12 -23.83
CA ASP A 50 -29.26 5.93 -22.72
C ASP A 50 -29.84 5.25 -21.47
N VAL A 51 -31.14 5.00 -21.42
CA VAL A 51 -31.82 4.52 -20.19
C VAL A 51 -31.70 3.01 -20.03
N ASN A 52 -31.79 2.25 -21.12
CA ASN A 52 -31.72 0.78 -21.14
C ASN A 52 -30.34 0.22 -21.49
N VAL A 53 -29.33 1.04 -21.47
CA VAL A 53 -27.97 0.59 -21.80
C VAL A 53 -27.49 -0.48 -20.81
N PRO A 54 -27.05 -1.67 -21.28
CA PRO A 54 -26.45 -2.67 -20.43
C PRO A 54 -25.24 -2.08 -19.70
N PHE A 55 -25.06 -2.47 -18.44
CA PHE A 55 -23.84 -2.14 -17.71
C PHE A 55 -22.82 -3.23 -17.91
N THR A 56 -22.12 -3.18 -19.05
CA THR A 56 -21.14 -4.21 -19.43
C THR A 56 -19.84 -4.11 -18.65
N LEU A 57 -19.03 -5.17 -18.72
CA LEU A 57 -17.72 -5.24 -18.06
C LEU A 57 -16.70 -4.26 -18.65
N CYS A 58 -16.95 -3.82 -19.88
CA CYS A 58 -16.18 -2.80 -20.60
C CYS A 58 -17.19 -1.91 -21.33
N PRO A 59 -17.74 -0.88 -20.66
CA PRO A 59 -18.82 -0.07 -21.21
C PRO A 59 -18.51 0.48 -22.59
N GLU A 60 -19.41 0.20 -23.55
CA GLU A 60 -19.24 0.50 -24.97
C GLU A 60 -20.15 1.67 -25.40
N GLU A 61 -19.58 2.60 -26.14
CA GLU A 61 -20.33 3.70 -26.75
C GLU A 61 -21.35 3.18 -27.75
N GLY A 62 -21.01 2.17 -28.55
CA GLY A 62 -21.88 1.57 -29.56
C GLY A 62 -23.15 0.93 -29.01
N LEU A 63 -23.26 0.73 -27.70
CA LEU A 63 -24.51 0.33 -27.01
C LEU A 63 -25.31 1.51 -26.46
N GLY A 64 -24.88 2.75 -26.69
CA GLY A 64 -25.53 3.96 -26.16
C GLY A 64 -25.01 4.38 -24.78
N ASN A 65 -23.81 3.96 -24.41
CA ASN A 65 -23.14 4.43 -23.19
C ASN A 65 -22.48 5.79 -23.47
N PHE A 66 -23.10 6.88 -23.01
CA PHE A 66 -22.59 8.25 -23.15
C PHE A 66 -21.68 8.69 -21.97
N SER A 67 -21.31 7.78 -21.09
CA SER A 67 -20.28 8.00 -20.09
C SER A 67 -18.93 7.46 -20.58
N THR A 68 -17.89 7.57 -19.76
CA THR A 68 -16.55 7.11 -20.13
C THR A 68 -16.53 5.64 -20.55
N PRO A 69 -16.05 5.31 -21.76
CA PRO A 69 -15.99 3.93 -22.23
C PRO A 69 -14.90 3.13 -21.50
N GLY A 70 -15.05 1.81 -21.53
CA GLY A 70 -14.05 0.91 -20.96
C GLY A 70 -12.84 0.70 -21.87
N LEU A 71 -13.00 0.91 -23.17
CA LEU A 71 -11.96 0.82 -24.20
C LEU A 71 -12.02 2.03 -25.13
N GLU A 72 -10.88 2.67 -25.33
CA GLU A 72 -10.64 3.64 -26.40
C GLU A 72 -9.46 3.15 -27.23
N GLY A 73 -9.68 2.96 -28.51
CA GLY A 73 -8.65 2.48 -29.42
C GLY A 73 -9.13 2.51 -30.87
N HIS A 74 -8.24 2.21 -31.82
CA HIS A 74 -8.55 2.26 -33.25
C HIS A 74 -7.52 1.54 -34.11
N ARG A 75 -7.91 1.24 -35.38
CA ARG A 75 -6.98 0.92 -36.48
C ARG A 75 -7.03 2.08 -37.48
N ASN A 76 -6.01 2.89 -37.54
CA ASN A 76 -5.95 4.04 -38.46
C ASN A 76 -7.23 4.92 -38.44
N GLY A 77 -7.80 5.16 -37.24
CA GLY A 77 -9.04 5.92 -37.08
C GLY A 77 -10.33 5.13 -37.33
N LYS A 78 -10.25 3.83 -37.64
CA LYS A 78 -11.39 2.92 -37.79
C LYS A 78 -11.50 1.99 -36.57
N ASP A 79 -12.61 1.26 -36.46
CA ASP A 79 -12.85 0.27 -35.40
C ASP A 79 -12.79 0.86 -33.99
N TRP A 80 -13.17 2.13 -33.83
CA TRP A 80 -13.03 2.90 -32.60
C TRP A 80 -14.20 2.71 -31.60
N SER A 81 -15.31 2.12 -32.03
CA SER A 81 -16.53 1.91 -31.23
C SER A 81 -16.94 0.43 -31.27
N PRO A 82 -16.15 -0.49 -30.68
CA PRO A 82 -16.46 -1.91 -30.66
C PRO A 82 -17.65 -2.21 -29.75
N VAL A 83 -18.37 -3.31 -30.09
CA VAL A 83 -19.46 -3.87 -29.28
C VAL A 83 -19.19 -5.37 -29.07
N PHE A 84 -18.96 -5.73 -27.81
CA PHE A 84 -18.60 -7.11 -27.43
C PHE A 84 -19.85 -7.95 -27.13
N THR A 85 -20.06 -9.01 -27.90
CA THR A 85 -21.09 -10.03 -27.62
C THR A 85 -20.48 -11.26 -26.98
N THR A 86 -21.13 -11.77 -25.94
CA THR A 86 -20.66 -12.96 -25.22
C THR A 86 -20.63 -14.19 -26.13
N LYS A 87 -19.50 -14.90 -26.11
CA LYS A 87 -19.28 -16.15 -26.87
C LYS A 87 -19.20 -17.37 -25.97
N GLU A 88 -18.50 -17.25 -24.86
CA GLU A 88 -18.21 -18.38 -23.98
C GLU A 88 -18.13 -17.92 -22.52
N VAL A 89 -18.60 -18.77 -21.61
CA VAL A 89 -18.53 -18.54 -20.17
C VAL A 89 -18.04 -19.83 -19.49
N ASN A 90 -16.90 -19.73 -18.83
CA ASN A 90 -16.29 -20.80 -18.05
C ASN A 90 -16.36 -20.45 -16.56
N LYS A 91 -17.11 -21.22 -15.78
CA LYS A 91 -17.30 -20.99 -14.35
C LYS A 91 -16.76 -22.17 -13.53
N THR A 92 -16.04 -21.85 -12.46
CA THR A 92 -15.69 -22.78 -11.36
C THR A 92 -16.43 -22.37 -10.09
N ASP A 93 -16.09 -22.97 -8.95
CA ASP A 93 -16.70 -22.63 -7.66
C ASP A 93 -16.40 -21.17 -7.25
N ASN A 94 -15.20 -20.68 -7.52
CA ASN A 94 -14.72 -19.37 -7.08
C ASN A 94 -14.25 -18.44 -8.21
N SER A 95 -14.38 -18.85 -9.46
CA SER A 95 -13.96 -18.01 -10.59
C SER A 95 -14.95 -18.08 -11.75
N ILE A 96 -14.93 -17.04 -12.58
CA ILE A 96 -15.63 -16.98 -13.85
C ILE A 96 -14.76 -16.31 -14.89
N THR A 97 -14.64 -16.94 -16.07
CA THR A 97 -13.99 -16.38 -17.26
C THR A 97 -15.04 -16.18 -18.31
N ILE A 98 -15.13 -14.99 -18.86
CA ILE A 98 -16.12 -14.60 -19.88
C ILE A 98 -15.36 -14.12 -21.10
N ILE A 99 -15.62 -14.76 -22.25
CA ILE A 99 -15.04 -14.41 -23.53
C ILE A 99 -16.12 -13.74 -24.36
N SER A 100 -15.86 -12.53 -24.80
CA SER A 100 -16.74 -11.74 -25.67
C SER A 100 -15.97 -11.27 -26.90
N GLU A 101 -16.63 -11.15 -28.04
CA GLU A 101 -15.99 -10.75 -29.30
C GLU A 101 -16.81 -9.71 -30.03
N ASP A 102 -16.10 -8.80 -30.69
CA ASP A 102 -16.62 -7.98 -31.77
C ASP A 102 -16.09 -8.52 -33.11
N ASN A 103 -16.97 -9.08 -33.92
CA ASN A 103 -16.60 -9.69 -35.20
C ASN A 103 -16.27 -8.64 -36.28
N ILE A 104 -16.76 -7.40 -36.14
CA ILE A 104 -16.51 -6.30 -37.08
C ILE A 104 -15.14 -5.70 -36.77
N ALA A 105 -14.94 -5.25 -35.52
CA ALA A 105 -13.67 -4.72 -35.07
C ALA A 105 -12.59 -5.81 -34.92
N LYS A 106 -12.95 -7.10 -35.03
CA LYS A 106 -12.05 -8.24 -34.82
C LYS A 106 -11.23 -8.13 -33.54
N LEU A 107 -11.94 -7.91 -32.44
CA LEU A 107 -11.39 -7.81 -31.09
C LEU A 107 -12.02 -8.86 -30.19
N ARG A 108 -11.22 -9.42 -29.28
CA ARG A 108 -11.70 -10.31 -28.21
C ARG A 108 -11.44 -9.65 -26.87
N LEU A 109 -12.47 -9.62 -26.03
CA LEU A 109 -12.40 -9.23 -24.63
C LEU A 109 -12.55 -10.48 -23.76
N THR A 110 -11.53 -10.80 -22.96
CA THR A 110 -11.60 -11.83 -21.94
C THR A 110 -11.65 -11.17 -20.57
N SER A 111 -12.74 -11.38 -19.83
CA SER A 111 -12.89 -10.85 -18.45
C SER A 111 -12.79 -11.99 -17.46
N PHE A 112 -11.91 -11.85 -16.50
CA PHE A 112 -11.62 -12.87 -15.50
C PHE A 112 -11.89 -12.34 -14.08
N PHE A 113 -12.64 -13.13 -13.30
CA PHE A 113 -13.01 -12.81 -11.94
C PHE A 113 -12.71 -14.00 -11.02
N ILE A 114 -12.10 -13.72 -9.87
CA ILE A 114 -11.86 -14.70 -8.80
C ILE A 114 -12.38 -14.10 -7.51
N LEU A 115 -13.27 -14.79 -6.82
CA LEU A 115 -13.71 -14.45 -5.48
C LEU A 115 -12.97 -15.30 -4.45
N ASP A 116 -12.06 -14.68 -3.71
CA ASP A 116 -11.31 -15.36 -2.65
C ASP A 116 -12.18 -15.58 -1.40
N LYS A 117 -11.80 -16.59 -0.62
CA LYS A 117 -12.49 -16.90 0.66
C LYS A 117 -12.45 -15.77 1.68
N SER A 118 -11.45 -14.88 1.61
CA SER A 118 -11.32 -13.68 2.46
C SER A 118 -12.40 -12.62 2.18
N GLY A 119 -13.09 -12.68 1.04
CA GLY A 119 -14.05 -11.67 0.61
C GLY A 119 -13.47 -10.67 -0.41
N VAL A 120 -12.30 -10.94 -0.97
CA VAL A 120 -11.72 -10.09 -2.03
C VAL A 120 -12.03 -10.68 -3.40
N LEU A 121 -12.65 -9.87 -4.26
CA LEU A 121 -12.84 -10.10 -5.68
C LEU A 121 -11.62 -9.57 -6.43
N GLN A 122 -11.00 -10.41 -7.24
CA GLN A 122 -9.94 -10.05 -8.17
C GLN A 122 -10.54 -9.97 -9.58
N CYS A 123 -10.29 -8.87 -10.29
CA CYS A 123 -10.81 -8.64 -11.63
C CYS A 123 -9.68 -8.28 -12.60
N GLN A 124 -9.74 -8.81 -13.82
CA GLN A 124 -8.83 -8.44 -14.91
C GLN A 124 -9.55 -8.55 -16.25
N ASN A 125 -9.35 -7.57 -17.12
CA ASN A 125 -9.74 -7.63 -18.52
C ASN A 125 -8.52 -7.82 -19.41
N THR A 126 -8.64 -8.63 -20.46
CA THR A 126 -7.61 -8.83 -21.50
C THR A 126 -8.22 -8.56 -22.86
N LEU A 127 -7.66 -7.62 -23.61
CA LEU A 127 -8.00 -7.31 -24.99
C LEU A 127 -7.05 -8.03 -25.94
N THR A 128 -7.57 -8.76 -26.92
CA THR A 128 -6.74 -9.42 -27.96
C THR A 128 -7.14 -8.90 -29.34
N ASN A 129 -6.14 -8.50 -30.13
CA ASN A 129 -6.36 -8.13 -31.52
C ASN A 129 -6.42 -9.38 -32.40
N LEU A 130 -7.60 -9.66 -32.99
CA LEU A 130 -7.82 -10.77 -33.93
C LEU A 130 -7.68 -10.34 -35.40
N GLY A 131 -7.64 -9.01 -35.65
CA GLY A 131 -7.49 -8.43 -36.99
C GLY A 131 -6.07 -8.45 -37.51
N ASP A 132 -5.90 -8.29 -38.81
CA ASP A 132 -4.58 -8.32 -39.48
C ASP A 132 -3.78 -7.03 -39.27
N GLU A 133 -4.45 -5.90 -39.10
CA GLU A 133 -3.82 -4.61 -38.87
C GLU A 133 -3.63 -4.35 -37.36
N THR A 134 -2.58 -3.59 -37.03
CA THR A 134 -2.28 -3.18 -35.66
C THR A 134 -3.43 -2.36 -35.04
N TYR A 135 -3.83 -2.70 -33.83
CA TYR A 135 -4.82 -1.96 -33.03
C TYR A 135 -4.12 -1.09 -32.00
N GLN A 136 -4.33 0.22 -32.08
CA GLN A 136 -3.84 1.19 -31.10
C GLN A 136 -4.78 1.25 -29.91
N VAL A 137 -4.25 1.15 -28.69
CA VAL A 137 -5.04 1.28 -27.46
C VAL A 137 -4.66 2.56 -26.73
N ASN A 138 -5.62 3.47 -26.56
CA ASN A 138 -5.43 4.71 -25.81
C ASN A 138 -5.93 4.59 -24.37
N ARG A 139 -6.91 3.71 -24.13
CA ARG A 139 -7.51 3.45 -22.83
C ARG A 139 -8.01 2.02 -22.75
N PHE A 140 -7.80 1.38 -21.60
CA PHE A 140 -8.41 0.07 -21.30
C PHE A 140 -8.56 -0.11 -19.79
N SER A 141 -9.82 -0.26 -19.33
CA SER A 141 -10.19 -0.20 -17.92
C SER A 141 -10.98 -1.43 -17.46
N ILE A 142 -11.09 -1.57 -16.14
CA ILE A 142 -12.04 -2.45 -15.47
C ILE A 142 -13.14 -1.57 -14.89
N THR A 143 -14.39 -1.98 -15.08
CA THR A 143 -15.56 -1.25 -14.58
C THR A 143 -16.38 -2.13 -13.66
N LEU A 144 -16.65 -1.62 -12.43
CA LEU A 144 -17.49 -2.27 -11.43
C LEU A 144 -18.69 -1.37 -11.11
N PRO A 145 -19.94 -1.91 -11.08
CA PRO A 145 -21.09 -1.16 -10.62
C PRO A 145 -21.04 -0.95 -9.11
N ILE A 146 -21.58 0.17 -8.67
CA ILE A 146 -21.88 0.45 -7.28
C ILE A 146 -23.35 0.86 -7.15
N PRO A 147 -24.04 0.48 -6.06
CA PRO A 147 -25.46 0.82 -5.91
C PRO A 147 -25.67 2.30 -5.63
N GLU A 148 -26.87 2.80 -5.91
CA GLU A 148 -27.24 4.20 -5.73
C GLU A 148 -27.15 4.67 -4.27
N ARG A 149 -27.25 3.77 -3.30
CA ARG A 149 -27.08 4.07 -1.87
C ARG A 149 -25.62 4.31 -1.45
N ALA A 150 -24.64 3.98 -2.29
CA ALA A 150 -23.26 4.39 -2.11
C ALA A 150 -23.10 5.85 -2.52
N GLN A 151 -23.15 6.77 -1.56
CA GLN A 151 -23.26 8.21 -1.80
C GLN A 151 -22.01 9.00 -1.37
N GLU A 152 -21.12 8.37 -0.65
CA GLU A 152 -19.90 9.01 -0.16
C GLU A 152 -18.66 8.22 -0.61
N LEU A 153 -17.60 8.95 -0.90
CA LEU A 153 -16.30 8.41 -1.29
C LEU A 153 -15.23 8.83 -0.29
N MET A 154 -14.31 7.92 0.02
CA MET A 154 -13.06 8.20 0.72
C MET A 154 -11.88 7.77 -0.15
N ALA A 155 -11.00 8.72 -0.47
CA ALA A 155 -9.76 8.53 -1.21
C ALA A 155 -8.59 9.12 -0.44
N PHE A 156 -7.36 8.94 -0.95
CA PHE A 156 -6.14 9.38 -0.28
C PHE A 156 -5.32 10.26 -1.20
N SER A 157 -4.80 11.34 -0.63
CA SER A 157 -3.80 12.17 -1.29
C SER A 157 -2.58 12.35 -0.39
N GLY A 158 -1.61 13.07 -0.89
CA GLY A 158 -0.44 13.40 -0.10
C GLY A 158 0.68 13.98 -0.92
N ARG A 159 1.85 13.94 -0.33
CA ARG A 159 3.13 14.28 -0.93
C ARG A 159 4.23 13.53 -0.17
N TRP A 160 5.47 13.66 -0.59
CA TRP A 160 6.62 13.22 0.20
C TRP A 160 6.51 13.65 1.67
N ILE A 161 6.71 12.73 2.61
CA ILE A 161 6.56 12.87 4.08
C ILE A 161 5.15 13.24 4.58
N LYS A 162 4.12 13.13 3.74
CA LYS A 162 2.70 13.36 4.07
C LYS A 162 1.81 12.44 3.24
N GLU A 163 2.11 11.16 3.24
CA GLU A 163 1.39 10.14 2.50
C GLU A 163 0.04 9.81 3.16
N PHE A 164 -0.87 9.22 2.42
CA PHE A 164 -2.14 8.63 2.87
C PHE A 164 -3.09 9.59 3.61
N PHE A 165 -3.10 10.85 3.26
CA PHE A 165 -4.06 11.80 3.86
C PHE A 165 -5.47 11.52 3.33
N PRO A 166 -6.46 11.17 4.20
CA PRO A 166 -7.79 10.78 3.75
C PRO A 166 -8.63 12.01 3.35
N HIS A 167 -9.37 11.86 2.26
CA HIS A 167 -10.38 12.82 1.81
C HIS A 167 -11.72 12.14 1.70
N ARG A 168 -12.75 12.78 2.21
CA ARG A 168 -14.14 12.33 2.06
C ARG A 168 -14.93 13.34 1.23
N THR A 169 -15.71 12.83 0.28
CA THR A 169 -16.55 13.67 -0.58
C THR A 169 -17.84 12.96 -0.94
N LYS A 170 -18.93 13.71 -1.12
CA LYS A 170 -20.19 13.18 -1.66
C LYS A 170 -20.03 12.90 -3.16
N ILE A 171 -20.57 11.78 -3.60
CA ILE A 171 -20.61 11.41 -5.01
C ILE A 171 -21.74 12.20 -5.68
N SER A 172 -21.38 13.15 -6.53
CA SER A 172 -22.30 13.99 -7.31
C SER A 172 -22.30 13.60 -8.80
N HIS A 173 -23.11 14.28 -9.63
CA HIS A 173 -23.18 14.04 -11.07
C HIS A 173 -21.83 14.14 -11.80
N CYS A 174 -20.93 15.03 -11.35
CA CYS A 174 -19.59 15.13 -11.93
C CYS A 174 -18.68 13.96 -11.53
N GLY A 175 -19.07 13.20 -10.50
CA GLY A 175 -18.25 12.10 -9.99
C GLY A 175 -16.96 12.55 -9.31
N TYR A 176 -15.98 11.63 -9.30
CA TYR A 176 -14.64 11.85 -8.77
C TYR A 176 -13.63 11.24 -9.74
N LEU A 177 -12.53 11.94 -10.00
CA LEU A 177 -11.44 11.48 -10.86
C LEU A 177 -10.10 11.75 -10.17
N GLN A 178 -9.25 10.73 -10.12
CA GLN A 178 -7.83 10.88 -9.80
C GLN A 178 -6.98 10.30 -10.92
N GLU A 179 -5.94 11.04 -11.31
CA GLU A 179 -4.92 10.61 -12.27
C GLU A 179 -3.54 10.79 -11.67
N ASN A 180 -2.75 9.74 -11.71
CA ASN A 180 -1.33 9.78 -11.36
C ASN A 180 -0.47 9.61 -12.62
N ARG A 181 0.42 10.56 -12.87
CA ARG A 181 1.35 10.57 -14.02
C ARG A 181 2.81 10.65 -13.58
N ARG A 182 3.13 10.24 -12.35
CA ARG A 182 4.48 10.33 -11.78
C ARG A 182 5.38 9.14 -12.12
N GLY A 183 4.86 8.14 -12.85
CA GLY A 183 5.62 6.96 -13.25
C GLY A 183 5.83 5.93 -12.15
N ARG A 184 5.27 6.15 -10.97
CA ARG A 184 5.25 5.26 -9.81
C ARG A 184 3.91 5.37 -9.11
N THR A 185 3.65 4.56 -8.07
CA THR A 185 2.35 4.51 -7.39
C THR A 185 1.92 5.87 -6.83
N SER A 186 2.87 6.71 -6.42
CA SER A 186 2.66 8.10 -6.02
C SER A 186 2.33 8.35 -4.56
N HIS A 187 2.95 9.38 -4.00
CA HIS A 187 2.53 10.01 -2.75
C HIS A 187 1.22 10.78 -2.90
N GLU A 188 0.94 11.30 -4.12
CA GLU A 188 -0.16 12.23 -4.36
C GLU A 188 -1.51 11.52 -4.43
N TYR A 189 -1.59 10.43 -5.20
CA TYR A 189 -2.81 9.66 -5.39
C TYR A 189 -2.55 8.17 -5.21
N PHE A 190 -2.95 7.64 -4.06
CA PHE A 190 -2.87 6.21 -3.81
C PHE A 190 -3.87 5.46 -4.72
N PRO A 191 -3.49 4.31 -5.32
CA PRO A 191 -4.35 3.57 -6.26
C PRO A 191 -5.42 2.74 -5.56
N GLY A 192 -6.10 3.31 -4.59
CA GLY A 192 -7.18 2.68 -3.85
C GLY A 192 -8.13 3.72 -3.27
N MET A 193 -9.39 3.32 -3.14
CA MET A 193 -10.43 4.15 -2.54
C MET A 193 -11.58 3.30 -2.00
N MET A 194 -12.45 3.93 -1.25
CA MET A 194 -13.69 3.35 -0.75
C MET A 194 -14.88 4.21 -1.15
N VAL A 195 -15.98 3.56 -1.51
CA VAL A 195 -17.28 4.21 -1.66
C VAL A 195 -18.26 3.54 -0.71
N GLY A 196 -19.19 4.28 -0.13
CA GLY A 196 -20.12 3.71 0.84
C GLY A 196 -21.39 4.54 1.04
N THR A 197 -22.23 4.06 1.95
CA THR A 197 -23.38 4.81 2.44
C THR A 197 -22.95 6.09 3.13
N GLU A 198 -23.76 7.15 3.08
CA GLU A 198 -23.41 8.43 3.71
C GLU A 198 -23.06 8.24 5.20
N GLY A 199 -21.93 8.79 5.61
CA GLY A 199 -21.45 8.72 7.00
C GLY A 199 -20.89 7.36 7.43
N PHE A 200 -20.49 6.49 6.50
CA PHE A 200 -19.85 5.22 6.88
C PHE A 200 -18.60 5.47 7.75
N LYS A 201 -18.38 4.60 8.74
CA LYS A 201 -17.33 4.73 9.74
C LYS A 201 -16.52 3.44 9.86
N GLU A 202 -15.67 3.37 10.88
CA GLU A 202 -14.82 2.21 11.12
C GLU A 202 -15.64 0.94 11.40
N GLN A 203 -16.80 1.06 12.07
CA GLN A 203 -17.62 -0.07 12.51
C GLN A 203 -19.04 -0.07 11.94
N THR A 204 -19.41 0.90 11.10
CA THR A 204 -20.78 1.05 10.59
C THR A 204 -20.83 1.52 9.16
N GLY A 205 -21.90 1.17 8.47
CA GLY A 205 -22.15 1.53 7.07
C GLY A 205 -21.73 0.45 6.08
N GLU A 206 -22.32 0.49 4.89
CA GLU A 206 -21.88 -0.35 3.78
C GLU A 206 -20.72 0.32 3.05
N VAL A 207 -19.69 -0.48 2.72
CA VAL A 207 -18.45 0.02 2.08
C VAL A 207 -18.06 -0.93 0.96
N TRP A 208 -17.75 -0.38 -0.20
CA TRP A 208 -17.10 -1.04 -1.34
C TRP A 208 -15.68 -0.47 -1.45
N GLY A 209 -14.68 -1.28 -1.09
CA GLY A 209 -13.28 -0.91 -1.20
C GLY A 209 -12.65 -1.45 -2.47
N ILE A 210 -11.80 -0.66 -3.13
CA ILE A 210 -11.01 -1.10 -4.29
C ILE A 210 -9.54 -0.73 -4.14
N HIS A 211 -8.67 -1.56 -4.74
CA HIS A 211 -7.25 -1.28 -4.93
C HIS A 211 -6.78 -1.77 -6.30
N LEU A 212 -6.13 -0.90 -7.07
CA LEU A 212 -5.50 -1.25 -8.34
C LEU A 212 -4.05 -1.68 -8.10
N GLY A 213 -3.73 -2.94 -8.41
CA GLY A 213 -2.37 -3.47 -8.31
C GLY A 213 -1.50 -3.03 -9.49
N TRP A 214 -0.92 -1.84 -9.41
CA TRP A 214 -0.09 -1.28 -10.46
C TRP A 214 0.88 -0.22 -9.92
N SER A 215 2.16 -0.33 -10.24
CA SER A 215 3.21 0.57 -9.75
C SER A 215 3.56 1.71 -10.72
N GLY A 216 2.80 1.90 -11.79
CA GLY A 216 2.99 2.95 -12.79
C GLY A 216 1.89 4.01 -12.78
N ASN A 217 1.81 4.76 -13.89
CA ASN A 217 0.74 5.73 -14.10
C ASN A 217 -0.63 5.05 -14.05
N HIS A 218 -1.58 5.66 -13.35
CA HIS A 218 -2.92 5.09 -13.21
C HIS A 218 -4.01 6.16 -13.15
N ARG A 219 -5.24 5.72 -13.45
CA ARG A 219 -6.45 6.51 -13.30
C ARG A 219 -7.51 5.69 -12.59
N ILE A 220 -8.20 6.31 -11.63
CA ILE A 220 -9.39 5.75 -11.00
C ILE A 220 -10.47 6.83 -11.01
N GLN A 221 -11.69 6.44 -11.43
CA GLN A 221 -12.83 7.34 -11.40
C GLN A 221 -14.05 6.66 -10.77
N VAL A 222 -14.87 7.47 -10.12
CA VAL A 222 -16.23 7.13 -9.73
C VAL A 222 -17.15 8.06 -10.49
N ALA A 223 -18.13 7.54 -11.21
CA ALA A 223 -19.04 8.35 -12.02
C ALA A 223 -20.49 7.98 -11.81
N VAL A 224 -21.37 8.95 -12.06
CA VAL A 224 -22.82 8.80 -12.04
C VAL A 224 -23.34 9.04 -13.45
N LYS A 225 -24.06 8.06 -14.01
CA LYS A 225 -24.67 8.16 -15.34
C LYS A 225 -25.97 8.99 -15.30
N SER A 226 -26.44 9.44 -16.47
CA SER A 226 -27.68 10.16 -16.63
C SER A 226 -28.92 9.40 -16.14
N ASN A 227 -28.86 8.08 -16.11
CA ASN A 227 -29.91 7.19 -15.58
C ASN A 227 -29.78 6.90 -14.06
N GLY A 228 -28.85 7.56 -13.36
CA GLY A 228 -28.62 7.39 -11.94
C GLY A 228 -27.70 6.23 -11.55
N LYS A 229 -27.38 5.32 -12.49
CA LYS A 229 -26.41 4.22 -12.23
C LYS A 229 -25.02 4.78 -11.95
N ARG A 230 -24.31 4.13 -11.06
CA ARG A 230 -22.97 4.52 -10.60
C ARG A 230 -21.96 3.42 -10.85
N PHE A 231 -20.72 3.80 -11.09
CA PHE A 231 -19.66 2.84 -11.32
C PHE A 231 -18.28 3.37 -10.86
N ILE A 232 -17.37 2.44 -10.64
CA ILE A 232 -15.95 2.68 -10.49
C ILE A 232 -15.26 2.15 -11.72
N GLN A 233 -14.34 2.93 -12.30
CA GLN A 233 -13.38 2.46 -13.32
C GLN A 233 -11.98 2.65 -12.83
N ALA A 234 -11.12 1.63 -13.09
CA ALA A 234 -9.70 1.66 -12.74
C ALA A 234 -8.85 1.14 -13.90
N GLU A 235 -7.74 1.80 -14.16
CA GLU A 235 -6.87 1.51 -15.31
C GLU A 235 -5.41 1.92 -15.10
N ALA A 236 -4.49 1.25 -15.80
CA ALA A 236 -3.19 1.82 -16.10
C ALA A 236 -3.37 2.97 -17.09
N LEU A 237 -2.66 4.07 -16.88
CA LEU A 237 -2.76 5.25 -17.73
C LEU A 237 -1.64 5.21 -18.77
N TYR A 238 -2.03 5.16 -20.04
CA TYR A 238 -1.12 5.12 -21.17
C TYR A 238 -0.90 6.52 -21.76
N TYR A 239 0.27 6.71 -22.39
CA TYR A 239 0.47 7.83 -23.31
C TYR A 239 -0.12 7.49 -24.69
N ALA A 240 -0.45 8.52 -25.47
CA ALA A 240 -0.91 8.32 -26.83
C ALA A 240 0.18 7.62 -27.67
N GLY A 241 -0.17 6.52 -28.33
CA GLY A 241 0.75 5.72 -29.14
C GLY A 241 1.64 4.76 -28.37
N GLU A 242 1.50 4.68 -27.04
CA GLU A 242 2.31 3.76 -26.21
C GLU A 242 1.96 2.28 -26.44
N ILE A 243 0.67 1.97 -26.62
CA ILE A 243 0.18 0.60 -26.74
C ILE A 243 -0.29 0.31 -28.15
N SER A 244 0.39 -0.62 -28.81
CA SER A 244 0.08 -1.11 -30.14
C SER A 244 0.00 -2.64 -30.11
N LEU A 245 -1.11 -3.21 -30.56
CA LEU A 245 -1.33 -4.65 -30.59
C LEU A 245 -1.29 -5.17 -32.05
N ALA A 246 -0.27 -5.92 -32.41
CA ALA A 246 -0.24 -6.66 -33.65
C ALA A 246 -1.26 -7.81 -33.61
N LYS A 247 -1.51 -8.48 -34.74
CA LYS A 247 -2.42 -9.63 -34.82
C LYS A 247 -2.02 -10.71 -33.82
N GLY A 248 -2.95 -11.13 -32.99
CA GLY A 248 -2.76 -12.15 -31.96
C GLY A 248 -2.17 -11.63 -30.66
N GLU A 249 -1.68 -10.39 -30.62
CA GLU A 249 -1.19 -9.80 -29.39
C GLU A 249 -2.33 -9.37 -28.45
N SER A 250 -2.00 -9.35 -27.14
CA SER A 250 -2.96 -9.07 -26.09
C SER A 250 -2.42 -8.06 -25.10
N LEU A 251 -3.33 -7.23 -24.58
CA LEU A 251 -3.10 -6.31 -23.47
C LEU A 251 -4.00 -6.69 -22.30
N SER A 252 -3.43 -6.91 -21.13
CA SER A 252 -4.22 -7.07 -19.89
C SER A 252 -4.17 -5.80 -19.07
N THR A 253 -5.32 -5.45 -18.47
CA THR A 253 -5.36 -4.41 -17.42
C THR A 253 -4.54 -4.87 -16.21
N PRO A 254 -4.08 -3.97 -15.33
CA PRO A 254 -3.69 -4.37 -13.99
C PRO A 254 -4.81 -5.14 -13.29
N TRP A 255 -4.47 -5.93 -12.26
CA TRP A 255 -5.48 -6.54 -11.40
C TRP A 255 -6.18 -5.48 -10.55
N LEU A 256 -7.51 -5.48 -10.57
CA LEU A 256 -8.33 -4.73 -9.62
C LEU A 256 -8.77 -5.66 -8.50
N TYR A 257 -8.50 -5.28 -7.28
CA TYR A 257 -8.93 -5.96 -6.06
C TYR A 257 -10.09 -5.18 -5.46
N ALA A 258 -11.21 -5.85 -5.24
CA ALA A 258 -12.41 -5.21 -4.71
C ALA A 258 -13.00 -6.03 -3.56
N THR A 259 -13.62 -5.37 -2.59
CA THR A 259 -14.33 -6.05 -1.50
C THR A 259 -15.54 -5.25 -1.04
N TYR A 260 -16.45 -5.91 -0.35
CA TYR A 260 -17.64 -5.33 0.25
C TYR A 260 -17.71 -5.63 1.74
N SER A 261 -18.23 -4.68 2.52
CA SER A 261 -18.55 -4.85 3.94
C SER A 261 -19.84 -4.12 4.27
N ASP A 262 -20.70 -4.69 5.11
CA ASP A 262 -21.84 -4.03 5.74
C ASP A 262 -21.57 -3.72 7.23
N GLU A 263 -20.33 -3.95 7.69
CA GLU A 263 -19.85 -3.70 9.05
C GLU A 263 -18.75 -2.60 9.07
N GLY A 264 -18.80 -1.67 8.12
CA GLY A 264 -17.86 -0.54 8.04
C GLY A 264 -16.46 -0.87 7.52
N LEU A 265 -15.55 0.08 7.74
CA LEU A 265 -14.19 0.07 7.20
C LEU A 265 -13.28 -0.99 7.82
N ASN A 266 -13.46 -1.33 9.11
CA ASN A 266 -12.63 -2.35 9.75
C ASN A 266 -12.81 -3.72 9.09
N LYS A 267 -14.05 -4.13 8.84
CA LYS A 267 -14.32 -5.40 8.18
C LYS A 267 -13.79 -5.42 6.74
N MET A 268 -13.98 -4.33 6.01
CA MET A 268 -13.40 -4.15 4.67
C MET A 268 -11.88 -4.35 4.71
N SER A 269 -11.17 -3.67 5.64
CA SER A 269 -9.72 -3.79 5.80
C SER A 269 -9.30 -5.22 6.17
N GLN A 270 -10.03 -5.90 7.04
CA GLN A 270 -9.75 -7.28 7.42
C GLN A 270 -9.83 -8.23 6.22
N HIS A 271 -10.77 -8.02 5.28
CA HIS A 271 -10.83 -8.78 4.03
C HIS A 271 -9.54 -8.61 3.22
N PHE A 272 -9.08 -7.36 3.02
CA PHE A 272 -7.83 -7.08 2.32
C PHE A 272 -6.61 -7.66 3.07
N HIS A 273 -6.52 -7.47 4.39
CA HIS A 273 -5.39 -7.99 5.18
C HIS A 273 -5.30 -9.52 5.12
N GLN A 274 -6.43 -10.22 5.26
CA GLN A 274 -6.48 -11.68 5.15
C GLN A 274 -6.11 -12.16 3.75
N PHE A 275 -6.61 -11.46 2.72
CA PHE A 275 -6.24 -11.73 1.33
C PHE A 275 -4.74 -11.58 1.10
N LEU A 276 -4.14 -10.48 1.56
CA LEU A 276 -2.71 -10.24 1.41
C LEU A 276 -1.87 -11.28 2.10
N ARG A 277 -2.21 -11.63 3.36
CA ARG A 277 -1.52 -12.68 4.13
C ARG A 277 -1.57 -14.06 3.44
N SER A 278 -2.70 -14.36 2.79
CA SER A 278 -2.91 -15.68 2.18
C SER A 278 -2.39 -15.80 0.75
N ASN A 279 -2.34 -14.69 -0.02
CA ASN A 279 -2.16 -14.75 -1.48
C ASN A 279 -1.00 -13.89 -2.01
N ILE A 280 -0.61 -12.82 -1.31
CA ILE A 280 0.36 -11.83 -1.82
C ILE A 280 1.67 -11.85 -1.04
N ILE A 281 1.59 -11.73 0.29
CA ILE A 281 2.77 -11.60 1.15
C ILE A 281 3.58 -12.89 1.14
N LYS A 282 4.82 -12.79 0.65
CA LYS A 282 5.80 -13.89 0.66
C LYS A 282 6.78 -13.64 1.79
N PHE A 283 6.51 -14.20 2.96
CA PHE A 283 7.40 -14.15 4.11
C PHE A 283 7.51 -15.53 4.76
N ALA A 284 8.69 -15.89 5.27
CA ALA A 284 8.92 -17.20 5.85
C ALA A 284 8.01 -17.43 7.07
N LYS A 285 7.17 -18.47 7.05
CA LYS A 285 6.10 -18.73 8.04
C LYS A 285 6.55 -18.76 9.49
N ASN A 286 7.78 -19.23 9.74
CA ASN A 286 8.32 -19.40 11.10
C ASN A 286 9.36 -18.34 11.47
N LYS A 287 9.52 -17.30 10.65
CA LYS A 287 10.44 -16.19 10.89
C LYS A 287 9.65 -15.02 11.48
N ALA A 288 10.08 -14.54 12.65
CA ALA A 288 9.60 -13.26 13.15
C ALA A 288 10.19 -12.14 12.29
N ARG A 289 9.42 -11.08 12.03
CA ARG A 289 9.94 -9.92 11.31
C ARG A 289 10.97 -9.19 12.15
N PRO A 290 12.24 -9.09 11.71
CA PRO A 290 13.33 -8.55 12.53
C PRO A 290 13.12 -7.07 12.81
N VAL A 291 13.49 -6.62 14.00
CA VAL A 291 13.56 -5.19 14.31
C VAL A 291 14.79 -4.59 13.62
N HIS A 292 14.58 -3.55 12.82
CA HIS A 292 15.62 -2.92 12.01
C HIS A 292 16.36 -1.81 12.75
N LEU A 293 17.62 -1.55 12.35
CA LEU A 293 18.23 -0.23 12.40
C LEU A 293 18.68 0.15 10.98
N ASN A 294 18.27 1.31 10.52
CA ASN A 294 18.75 1.91 9.27
C ASN A 294 19.71 3.07 9.61
N THR A 295 20.82 3.17 8.89
CA THR A 295 21.88 4.15 9.20
C THR A 295 21.64 5.53 8.61
N TRP A 296 20.61 5.74 7.75
CA TRP A 296 20.44 7.00 7.02
C TRP A 296 20.41 8.23 7.93
N GLU A 297 19.46 8.32 8.86
CA GLU A 297 19.39 9.47 9.77
C GLU A 297 20.55 9.50 10.82
N GLY A 298 21.38 8.47 10.85
CA GLY A 298 22.52 8.40 11.76
C GLY A 298 23.81 8.99 11.20
N ILE A 299 24.13 8.68 9.95
CA ILE A 299 25.42 9.03 9.33
C ILE A 299 25.32 9.59 7.91
N PHE A 300 24.13 9.55 7.28
CA PHE A 300 23.94 9.96 5.88
C PHE A 300 25.02 9.34 4.97
N PHE A 301 25.76 10.14 4.21
CA PHE A 301 26.83 9.71 3.30
C PHE A 301 28.20 9.47 4.01
N ASP A 302 28.33 9.75 5.30
CA ASP A 302 29.61 9.62 6.04
C ASP A 302 29.83 8.16 6.49
N HIS A 303 30.17 7.32 5.53
CA HIS A 303 30.45 5.91 5.74
C HIS A 303 31.88 5.68 6.23
N ASN A 304 32.02 5.42 7.53
CA ASN A 304 33.26 4.98 8.17
C ASN A 304 33.04 3.57 8.75
N PRO A 305 33.71 2.51 8.27
CA PRO A 305 33.49 1.14 8.72
C PRO A 305 33.66 0.92 10.24
N ASP A 306 34.64 1.54 10.84
CA ASP A 306 34.89 1.42 12.30
C ASP A 306 33.75 2.06 13.10
N TYR A 307 33.25 3.19 12.62
CA TYR A 307 32.10 3.84 13.26
C TYR A 307 30.81 3.06 13.06
N ILE A 308 30.58 2.54 11.85
CA ILE A 308 29.43 1.68 11.54
C ILE A 308 29.41 0.43 12.43
N MET A 309 30.57 -0.19 12.67
CA MET A 309 30.68 -1.32 13.61
C MET A 309 30.37 -0.92 15.06
N LYS A 310 30.72 0.30 15.49
CA LYS A 310 30.30 0.82 16.81
C LYS A 310 28.80 1.02 16.89
N MET A 311 28.16 1.56 15.81
CA MET A 311 26.70 1.68 15.71
C MET A 311 26.03 0.31 15.78
N ALA A 312 26.55 -0.69 15.05
CA ALA A 312 26.02 -2.06 15.09
C ALA A 312 26.11 -2.67 16.48
N THR A 313 27.22 -2.45 17.20
CA THR A 313 27.37 -2.90 18.59
C THR A 313 26.32 -2.26 19.51
N LYS A 314 26.07 -0.97 19.37
CA LYS A 314 25.03 -0.27 20.15
C LYS A 314 23.61 -0.71 19.75
N ALA A 315 23.38 -0.94 18.46
CA ALA A 315 22.12 -1.48 17.96
C ALA A 315 21.79 -2.85 18.57
N ALA A 316 22.77 -3.76 18.62
CA ALA A 316 22.60 -5.07 19.26
C ALA A 316 22.25 -4.93 20.74
N GLN A 317 22.90 -4.00 21.48
CA GLN A 317 22.66 -3.76 22.90
C GLN A 317 21.22 -3.30 23.20
N ILE A 318 20.60 -2.51 22.32
CA ILE A 318 19.20 -2.09 22.46
C ILE A 318 18.19 -3.11 21.90
N GLY A 319 18.67 -4.22 21.32
CA GLY A 319 17.84 -5.33 20.90
C GLY A 319 17.45 -5.34 19.40
N VAL A 320 18.14 -4.58 18.55
CA VAL A 320 17.99 -4.64 17.08
C VAL A 320 18.36 -6.04 16.58
N GLU A 321 17.63 -6.50 15.53
CA GLU A 321 17.79 -7.84 14.95
C GLU A 321 18.32 -7.79 13.50
N ARG A 322 18.24 -6.63 12.83
CA ARG A 322 18.76 -6.39 11.47
C ARG A 322 19.39 -5.01 11.38
N PHE A 323 20.61 -4.95 10.88
CA PHE A 323 21.36 -3.71 10.70
C PHE A 323 21.52 -3.41 9.21
N ILE A 324 21.13 -2.21 8.77
CA ILE A 324 21.06 -1.84 7.36
C ILE A 324 21.95 -0.63 7.13
N ILE A 325 22.94 -0.74 6.23
CA ILE A 325 23.65 0.41 5.71
C ILE A 325 22.86 1.03 4.54
N ASP A 326 22.68 2.35 4.61
CA ASP A 326 21.89 3.10 3.62
C ASP A 326 22.80 3.67 2.51
N ASP A 327 22.33 4.72 1.80
CA ASP A 327 23.01 5.38 0.68
C ASP A 327 24.43 5.86 1.06
N GLY A 328 25.42 5.66 0.17
CA GLY A 328 26.79 6.16 0.36
C GLY A 328 27.92 5.12 0.34
N TRP A 329 27.62 3.81 0.19
CA TRP A 329 28.62 2.74 0.23
C TRP A 329 29.36 2.48 -1.10
N PHE A 330 28.84 3.00 -2.23
CA PHE A 330 29.26 2.65 -3.59
C PHE A 330 29.82 3.85 -4.36
N GLY A 331 30.51 3.57 -5.47
CA GLY A 331 31.05 4.56 -6.39
C GLY A 331 31.89 5.63 -5.70
N LYS A 332 31.61 6.89 -6.00
CA LYS A 332 32.14 8.06 -5.29
C LYS A 332 30.99 8.84 -4.64
N ARG A 333 30.10 8.12 -3.99
CA ARG A 333 28.84 8.61 -3.41
C ARG A 333 29.07 9.33 -2.09
N ASP A 334 29.57 10.57 -2.14
CA ASP A 334 29.80 11.41 -0.96
C ASP A 334 28.64 12.40 -0.69
N ASP A 335 27.73 12.54 -1.65
CA ASP A 335 26.54 13.36 -1.61
C ASP A 335 25.54 12.88 -2.68
N ASP A 336 24.43 13.57 -2.86
CA ASP A 336 23.39 13.21 -3.85
C ASP A 336 23.65 13.72 -5.27
N TYR A 337 24.77 14.42 -5.50
CA TYR A 337 25.15 14.97 -6.81
C TYR A 337 25.93 13.98 -7.69
N GLN A 338 26.46 12.90 -7.12
CA GLN A 338 27.43 12.03 -7.80
C GLN A 338 27.30 10.55 -7.44
N GLY A 339 27.86 9.70 -8.31
CA GLY A 339 28.08 8.26 -8.05
C GLY A 339 26.87 7.37 -8.25
N LEU A 340 25.63 7.91 -8.33
CA LEU A 340 24.45 7.06 -8.54
C LEU A 340 24.49 6.40 -9.91
N GLY A 341 24.31 5.09 -9.95
CA GLY A 341 24.51 4.22 -11.12
C GLY A 341 25.80 3.38 -11.05
N ASP A 342 26.78 3.81 -10.29
CA ASP A 342 28.09 3.17 -10.15
C ASP A 342 28.04 2.08 -9.04
N TRP A 343 27.36 0.97 -9.32
CA TRP A 343 27.09 -0.09 -8.33
C TRP A 343 28.32 -0.98 -8.08
N TYR A 344 29.42 -0.37 -7.64
CA TYR A 344 30.62 -1.04 -7.15
C TYR A 344 31.09 -0.37 -5.84
N LEU A 345 31.75 -1.14 -5.01
CA LEU A 345 32.17 -0.69 -3.68
C LEU A 345 33.11 0.52 -3.75
N ASP A 346 32.90 1.51 -2.91
CA ASP A 346 33.84 2.63 -2.75
C ASP A 346 35.03 2.19 -1.88
N GLU A 347 36.13 1.86 -2.57
CA GLU A 347 37.36 1.42 -1.89
C GLU A 347 38.00 2.49 -1.00
N ARG A 348 37.68 3.78 -1.20
CA ARG A 348 38.14 4.87 -0.32
C ARG A 348 37.50 4.76 1.06
N LYS A 349 36.22 4.40 1.12
CA LYS A 349 35.43 4.24 2.33
C LYS A 349 35.60 2.83 2.92
N TYR A 350 35.70 1.83 2.07
CA TYR A 350 35.79 0.42 2.44
C TYR A 350 37.07 -0.24 1.88
N PRO A 351 38.24 0.16 2.33
CA PRO A 351 39.53 -0.35 1.79
C PRO A 351 39.71 -1.85 1.99
N ASN A 352 39.01 -2.46 2.93
CA ASN A 352 39.06 -3.90 3.22
C ASN A 352 37.76 -4.63 2.77
N GLY A 353 36.97 -4.01 1.88
CA GLY A 353 35.67 -4.56 1.48
C GLY A 353 34.55 -4.33 2.51
N LEU A 354 33.36 -4.82 2.23
CA LEU A 354 32.22 -4.82 3.18
C LEU A 354 32.31 -5.96 4.19
N GLU A 355 33.08 -6.99 3.92
CA GLU A 355 33.16 -8.20 4.73
C GLU A 355 33.44 -7.96 6.22
N PRO A 356 34.35 -7.05 6.63
CA PRO A 356 34.58 -6.78 8.05
C PRO A 356 33.34 -6.25 8.78
N VAL A 357 32.57 -5.37 8.13
CA VAL A 357 31.31 -4.81 8.68
C VAL A 357 30.24 -5.89 8.75
N ILE A 358 30.06 -6.66 7.67
CA ILE A 358 29.07 -7.74 7.59
C ILE A 358 29.37 -8.79 8.68
N LYS A 359 30.64 -9.22 8.77
CA LYS A 359 31.05 -10.19 9.79
C LYS A 359 30.77 -9.68 11.19
N HIS A 360 31.09 -8.42 11.49
CA HIS A 360 30.84 -7.83 12.81
C HIS A 360 29.34 -7.84 13.15
N VAL A 361 28.48 -7.44 12.21
CA VAL A 361 27.02 -7.47 12.37
C VAL A 361 26.51 -8.89 12.62
N LYS A 362 27.00 -9.87 11.84
CA LYS A 362 26.63 -11.28 11.99
C LYS A 362 27.13 -11.88 13.30
N ASP A 363 28.35 -11.57 13.75
CA ASP A 363 28.91 -12.01 15.04
C ASP A 363 28.09 -11.48 16.24
N LEU A 364 27.40 -10.34 16.07
CA LEU A 364 26.44 -9.80 17.04
C LEU A 364 25.05 -10.46 16.98
N GLY A 365 24.84 -11.43 16.09
CA GLY A 365 23.58 -12.17 15.93
C GLY A 365 22.53 -11.43 15.12
N MET A 366 22.89 -10.37 14.38
CA MET A 366 21.96 -9.61 13.55
C MET A 366 22.05 -10.02 12.07
N GLU A 367 20.94 -9.83 11.35
CA GLU A 367 20.92 -9.85 9.89
C GLU A 367 21.55 -8.57 9.34
N PHE A 368 22.13 -8.65 8.13
CA PHE A 368 22.73 -7.50 7.44
C PHE A 368 21.89 -7.10 6.21
N GLY A 369 21.64 -5.81 6.07
CA GLY A 369 20.94 -5.23 4.93
C GLY A 369 21.71 -4.11 4.25
N ILE A 370 21.35 -3.82 2.99
CA ILE A 370 21.98 -2.77 2.18
C ILE A 370 20.93 -2.02 1.34
N TRP A 371 21.15 -0.73 1.14
CA TRP A 371 20.33 0.13 0.28
C TRP A 371 20.82 0.11 -1.17
N VAL A 372 19.88 0.16 -2.11
CA VAL A 372 20.14 0.36 -3.54
C VAL A 372 19.07 1.23 -4.17
N GLU A 373 19.42 2.00 -5.21
CA GLU A 373 18.52 2.80 -6.05
C GLU A 373 18.84 2.56 -7.54
N PRO A 374 18.63 1.34 -8.06
CA PRO A 374 19.22 0.93 -9.33
C PRO A 374 18.53 1.51 -10.58
N GLU A 375 17.32 2.07 -10.45
CA GLU A 375 16.59 2.65 -11.56
C GLU A 375 17.12 4.07 -11.93
N MET A 376 17.98 4.64 -11.08
CA MET A 376 18.43 6.04 -11.16
C MET A 376 19.91 6.15 -11.51
N ILE A 377 20.29 7.32 -12.05
CA ILE A 377 21.67 7.66 -12.40
C ILE A 377 21.92 9.15 -12.18
N ASN A 378 23.13 9.51 -11.72
CA ASN A 378 23.63 10.88 -11.79
C ASN A 378 24.41 11.10 -13.08
N LYS A 379 24.36 12.31 -13.66
CA LYS A 379 25.27 12.67 -14.75
C LYS A 379 26.73 12.68 -14.32
N ASN A 380 27.00 12.93 -13.03
CA ASN A 380 28.32 12.77 -12.44
C ASN A 380 28.51 11.35 -11.91
N SER A 381 28.47 10.36 -12.79
CA SER A 381 28.81 8.97 -12.53
C SER A 381 29.70 8.41 -13.63
N ASP A 382 30.44 7.37 -13.36
CA ASP A 382 31.27 6.67 -14.35
C ASP A 382 30.36 5.96 -15.37
N LEU A 383 29.21 5.43 -14.91
CA LEU A 383 28.22 4.82 -15.79
C LEU A 383 27.68 5.82 -16.82
N TYR A 384 27.30 7.04 -16.42
CA TYR A 384 26.81 8.04 -17.37
C TYR A 384 27.88 8.49 -18.35
N ARG A 385 29.14 8.65 -17.90
CA ARG A 385 30.26 9.00 -18.81
C ARG A 385 30.52 7.92 -19.87
N ALA A 386 30.32 6.66 -19.50
CA ALA A 386 30.48 5.53 -20.43
C ALA A 386 29.25 5.34 -21.35
N HIS A 387 28.06 5.60 -20.84
CA HIS A 387 26.79 5.32 -21.53
C HIS A 387 25.77 6.44 -21.34
N PRO A 388 26.01 7.63 -21.94
CA PRO A 388 25.06 8.75 -21.84
C PRO A 388 23.73 8.48 -22.57
N ASP A 389 23.69 7.48 -23.44
CA ASP A 389 22.54 7.00 -24.23
C ASP A 389 21.64 6.01 -23.49
N TRP A 390 21.93 5.72 -22.20
CA TRP A 390 21.15 4.79 -21.40
C TRP A 390 19.99 5.44 -20.62
N LEU A 391 19.76 6.72 -20.81
CA LEU A 391 18.69 7.44 -20.13
C LEU A 391 17.32 7.13 -20.75
N LEU A 392 16.31 7.04 -19.91
CA LEU A 392 14.91 7.03 -20.32
C LEU A 392 14.50 8.47 -20.67
N GLU A 393 14.70 8.89 -21.92
CA GLU A 393 14.49 10.27 -22.35
C GLU A 393 14.04 10.39 -23.81
N LEU A 394 13.58 11.58 -24.18
CA LEU A 394 13.33 11.93 -25.58
C LEU A 394 14.50 12.76 -26.12
N PRO A 395 15.18 12.34 -27.19
CA PRO A 395 16.28 13.06 -27.77
C PRO A 395 15.91 14.52 -28.16
N GLY A 396 16.77 15.47 -27.82
CA GLY A 396 16.59 16.89 -28.13
C GLY A 396 15.77 17.67 -27.09
N TYR A 397 15.22 17.02 -26.09
CA TYR A 397 14.58 17.69 -24.97
C TYR A 397 15.47 17.62 -23.72
N GLN A 398 15.45 18.70 -22.93
CA GLN A 398 16.09 18.72 -21.62
C GLN A 398 15.08 18.31 -20.55
N GLN A 399 15.33 17.20 -19.86
CA GLN A 399 14.52 16.82 -18.72
C GLN A 399 14.78 17.74 -17.52
N PRO A 400 13.73 18.12 -16.76
CA PRO A 400 13.94 18.77 -15.47
C PRO A 400 14.65 17.80 -14.50
N GLU A 401 15.61 18.32 -13.78
CA GLU A 401 16.29 17.55 -12.73
C GLU A 401 15.40 17.43 -11.49
N GLY A 402 15.40 16.24 -10.89
CA GLY A 402 14.89 16.00 -9.55
C GLY A 402 15.99 15.33 -8.76
N ARG A 403 16.47 15.94 -7.67
CA ARG A 403 17.53 15.41 -6.80
C ARG A 403 18.82 15.06 -7.56
N HIS A 404 19.16 15.84 -8.61
CA HIS A 404 20.30 15.60 -9.51
C HIS A 404 20.30 14.22 -10.19
N GLN A 405 19.15 13.59 -10.31
CA GLN A 405 18.97 12.25 -10.83
C GLN A 405 18.24 12.24 -12.16
N TYR A 406 18.51 11.20 -12.94
CA TYR A 406 17.82 10.80 -14.17
C TYR A 406 17.45 9.32 -14.06
N LEU A 407 16.57 8.84 -14.94
CA LEU A 407 16.20 7.44 -15.00
C LEU A 407 17.00 6.71 -16.06
N LEU A 408 17.38 5.47 -15.74
CA LEU A 408 17.85 4.50 -16.70
C LEU A 408 16.67 3.91 -17.48
N ASP A 409 16.84 3.69 -18.77
CA ASP A 409 15.88 3.00 -19.62
C ASP A 409 15.99 1.48 -19.40
N LEU A 410 15.18 0.95 -18.50
CA LEU A 410 15.20 -0.48 -18.16
C LEU A 410 14.82 -1.40 -19.35
N GLN A 411 14.12 -0.87 -20.35
CA GLN A 411 13.77 -1.64 -21.55
C GLN A 411 14.96 -1.82 -22.51
N ASN A 412 16.00 -0.99 -22.37
CA ASN A 412 17.26 -1.21 -23.06
C ASN A 412 17.93 -2.47 -22.52
N PRO A 413 18.14 -3.53 -23.35
CA PRO A 413 18.73 -4.77 -22.89
C PRO A 413 20.08 -4.62 -22.20
N ALA A 414 20.93 -3.68 -22.65
CA ALA A 414 22.24 -3.44 -22.05
C ALA A 414 22.12 -2.86 -20.63
N VAL A 415 21.17 -1.96 -20.39
CA VAL A 415 20.86 -1.42 -19.05
C VAL A 415 20.36 -2.53 -18.15
N PHE A 416 19.40 -3.33 -18.63
CA PHE A 416 18.84 -4.45 -17.87
C PHE A 416 19.92 -5.45 -17.43
N GLU A 417 20.76 -5.88 -18.37
CA GLU A 417 21.85 -6.83 -18.09
C GLU A 417 22.89 -6.23 -17.13
N TYR A 418 23.25 -4.95 -17.28
CA TYR A 418 24.14 -4.27 -16.36
C TYR A 418 23.60 -4.31 -14.92
N LEU A 419 22.35 -3.88 -14.72
CA LEU A 419 21.74 -3.87 -13.39
C LEU A 419 21.63 -5.27 -12.80
N LEU A 420 21.19 -6.24 -13.60
CA LEU A 420 21.10 -7.63 -13.17
C LEU A 420 22.46 -8.21 -12.78
N GLU A 421 23.52 -7.92 -13.55
CA GLU A 421 24.90 -8.32 -13.25
C GLU A 421 25.38 -7.68 -11.95
N ARG A 422 25.23 -6.37 -11.79
CA ARG A 422 25.73 -5.63 -10.61
C ARG A 422 25.04 -6.08 -9.33
N LEU A 423 23.71 -6.22 -9.35
CA LEU A 423 22.94 -6.70 -8.21
C LEU A 423 23.22 -8.18 -7.90
N THR A 424 23.38 -9.01 -8.93
CA THR A 424 23.80 -10.41 -8.75
C THR A 424 25.20 -10.51 -8.13
N TRP A 425 26.14 -9.67 -8.61
CA TRP A 425 27.48 -9.61 -8.02
C TRP A 425 27.42 -9.23 -6.54
N LEU A 426 26.68 -8.18 -6.20
CA LEU A 426 26.54 -7.72 -4.81
C LEU A 426 26.03 -8.83 -3.89
N LEU A 427 24.95 -9.50 -4.28
CA LEU A 427 24.29 -10.55 -3.49
C LEU A 427 25.06 -11.88 -3.48
N SER A 428 25.89 -12.14 -4.49
CA SER A 428 26.74 -13.35 -4.54
C SER A 428 28.06 -13.17 -3.80
N SER A 429 28.57 -11.93 -3.76
CA SER A 429 29.88 -11.63 -3.14
C SER A 429 29.79 -11.45 -1.64
N TYR A 430 28.63 -11.06 -1.12
CA TYR A 430 28.45 -10.70 0.29
C TYR A 430 27.24 -11.41 0.90
N ASN A 431 27.33 -11.73 2.19
CA ASN A 431 26.25 -12.36 2.95
C ASN A 431 25.18 -11.33 3.36
N ILE A 432 24.37 -10.91 2.41
CA ILE A 432 23.30 -9.92 2.55
C ILE A 432 21.95 -10.63 2.72
N ASP A 433 21.19 -10.28 3.76
CA ASP A 433 19.86 -10.84 4.01
C ASP A 433 18.72 -9.94 3.52
N TYR A 434 19.02 -8.66 3.23
CA TYR A 434 18.00 -7.67 3.00
C TYR A 434 18.46 -6.54 2.07
N ILE A 435 17.57 -6.11 1.19
CA ILE A 435 17.75 -4.94 0.33
C ILE A 435 16.65 -3.92 0.63
N LYS A 436 17.03 -2.65 0.84
CA LYS A 436 16.14 -1.50 0.72
C LYS A 436 16.26 -0.97 -0.71
N TRP A 437 15.21 -1.20 -1.51
CA TRP A 437 15.14 -0.77 -2.91
C TRP A 437 14.42 0.56 -3.02
N ASP A 438 15.13 1.60 -3.39
CA ASP A 438 14.65 2.98 -3.44
C ASP A 438 14.45 3.51 -4.87
N MET A 439 13.71 4.62 -4.98
CA MET A 439 13.49 5.39 -6.20
C MET A 439 13.11 6.83 -5.83
N ASN A 440 14.04 7.77 -6.00
CA ASN A 440 13.89 9.13 -5.45
C ASN A 440 13.53 10.20 -6.49
N ARG A 441 12.99 9.83 -7.63
CA ARG A 441 12.57 10.77 -8.67
C ARG A 441 11.32 10.29 -9.41
N GLU A 442 10.48 11.22 -9.82
CA GLU A 442 9.38 11.00 -10.76
C GLU A 442 9.89 10.77 -12.18
N ILE A 443 9.10 10.02 -12.97
CA ILE A 443 9.38 9.78 -14.39
C ILE A 443 8.83 10.94 -15.21
N VAL A 444 9.72 11.59 -15.95
CA VAL A 444 9.38 12.69 -16.85
C VAL A 444 9.82 12.32 -18.26
N GLN A 445 8.96 12.54 -19.26
CA GLN A 445 9.23 12.25 -20.68
C GLN A 445 9.84 10.85 -20.91
N PRO A 446 9.14 9.77 -20.48
CA PRO A 446 9.67 8.41 -20.59
C PRO A 446 9.71 7.97 -22.04
N GLY A 447 10.86 8.14 -22.70
CA GLY A 447 11.09 7.75 -24.10
C GLY A 447 12.01 6.55 -24.21
N HIS A 448 11.53 5.45 -24.81
CA HIS A 448 12.32 4.33 -25.27
C HIS A 448 12.27 4.31 -26.80
N GLU A 449 13.42 4.43 -27.47
CA GLU A 449 13.47 4.55 -28.94
C GLU A 449 12.46 5.58 -29.50
N VAL A 450 12.38 6.75 -28.86
CA VAL A 450 11.47 7.88 -29.11
C VAL A 450 9.97 7.61 -28.86
N ASN A 451 9.58 6.40 -28.48
CA ASN A 451 8.20 6.06 -28.16
C ASN A 451 7.91 6.22 -26.66
N PRO A 452 6.68 6.53 -26.25
CA PRO A 452 6.31 6.53 -24.84
C PRO A 452 6.47 5.13 -24.23
N ALA A 453 6.97 5.05 -22.99
CA ALA A 453 7.47 3.79 -22.46
C ALA A 453 7.22 3.60 -20.95
N ILE A 454 6.16 4.17 -20.39
CA ILE A 454 5.89 4.07 -18.96
C ILE A 454 5.46 2.67 -18.52
N VAL A 455 4.66 2.01 -19.35
CA VAL A 455 4.19 0.63 -19.08
C VAL A 455 5.32 -0.37 -19.20
N GLY A 456 6.16 -0.21 -20.24
CA GLY A 456 7.33 -1.04 -20.45
C GLY A 456 8.35 -0.91 -19.31
N GLN A 457 8.63 0.31 -18.87
CA GLN A 457 9.51 0.60 -17.73
C GLN A 457 9.04 -0.11 -16.46
N THR A 458 7.74 0.03 -16.12
CA THR A 458 7.15 -0.63 -14.96
C THR A 458 7.20 -2.16 -15.03
N LYS A 459 6.86 -2.74 -16.18
CA LYS A 459 6.91 -4.20 -16.39
C LYS A 459 8.34 -4.75 -16.33
N THR A 460 9.30 -3.99 -16.84
CA THR A 460 10.72 -4.42 -16.81
C THR A 460 11.29 -4.36 -15.39
N LEU A 461 10.88 -3.38 -14.58
CA LEU A 461 11.20 -3.37 -13.15
C LEU A 461 10.68 -4.65 -12.46
N TYR A 462 9.42 -5.03 -12.72
CA TYR A 462 8.87 -6.27 -12.15
C TYR A 462 9.69 -7.49 -12.55
N ARG A 463 10.06 -7.59 -13.83
CA ARG A 463 10.90 -8.69 -14.34
C ARG A 463 12.27 -8.73 -13.65
N LEU A 464 12.90 -7.59 -13.42
CA LEU A 464 14.18 -7.51 -12.71
C LEU A 464 14.07 -8.03 -11.27
N LEU A 465 13.03 -7.60 -10.55
CA LEU A 465 12.75 -8.05 -9.19
C LEU A 465 12.40 -9.56 -9.14
N ASP A 466 11.59 -10.05 -10.08
CA ASP A 466 11.23 -11.47 -10.17
C ASP A 466 12.47 -12.36 -10.36
N ILE A 467 13.40 -11.97 -11.25
CA ILE A 467 14.66 -12.70 -11.47
C ILE A 467 15.55 -12.68 -10.23
N LEU A 468 15.66 -11.53 -9.56
CA LEU A 468 16.47 -11.42 -8.34
C LEU A 468 15.91 -12.29 -7.21
N GLN A 469 14.58 -12.30 -7.02
CA GLN A 469 13.94 -13.17 -6.04
C GLN A 469 14.09 -14.66 -6.35
N GLU A 470 14.05 -15.03 -7.62
CA GLU A 470 14.30 -16.42 -8.06
C GLU A 470 15.75 -16.85 -7.77
N LYS A 471 16.71 -15.96 -8.06
CA LYS A 471 18.15 -16.24 -7.80
C LYS A 471 18.50 -16.23 -6.32
N PHE A 472 17.88 -15.34 -5.53
CA PHE A 472 18.18 -15.10 -4.12
C PHE A 472 16.91 -15.15 -3.25
N PRO A 473 16.26 -16.30 -3.13
CA PRO A 473 14.94 -16.43 -2.50
C PRO A 473 14.93 -16.16 -0.99
N THR A 474 16.10 -16.10 -0.35
CA THR A 474 16.24 -15.81 1.09
C THR A 474 16.48 -14.33 1.37
N VAL A 475 16.79 -13.53 0.36
CA VAL A 475 17.00 -12.09 0.50
C VAL A 475 15.64 -11.40 0.48
N GLU A 476 15.33 -10.68 1.55
CA GLU A 476 14.11 -9.88 1.64
C GLU A 476 14.33 -8.50 0.97
N ILE A 477 13.30 -8.01 0.29
CA ILE A 477 13.33 -6.71 -0.38
C ILE A 477 12.28 -5.79 0.25
N GLU A 478 12.69 -4.57 0.61
CA GLU A 478 11.80 -3.47 1.00
C GLU A 478 11.56 -2.57 -0.22
N SER A 479 10.29 -2.28 -0.52
CA SER A 479 9.94 -1.24 -1.46
C SER A 479 9.99 0.11 -0.77
N CYS A 480 10.93 0.94 -1.18
CA CYS A 480 11.04 2.36 -0.89
C CYS A 480 10.91 3.14 -2.21
N SER A 481 10.34 4.32 -2.16
CA SER A 481 10.34 5.25 -3.29
C SER A 481 10.15 6.66 -2.76
N SER A 482 11.23 7.29 -2.27
CA SER A 482 11.15 8.47 -1.41
C SER A 482 10.10 8.24 -0.29
N GLY A 483 10.31 7.23 0.53
CA GLY A 483 9.27 6.76 1.44
C GLY A 483 8.15 5.98 0.72
N GLY A 484 6.91 6.41 0.90
CA GLY A 484 5.69 5.72 0.46
C GLY A 484 5.28 5.91 -1.00
N GLY A 485 6.19 6.31 -1.90
CA GLY A 485 5.84 6.59 -3.30
C GLY A 485 5.55 5.36 -4.16
N ARG A 486 5.82 4.14 -3.69
CA ARG A 486 5.54 2.90 -4.42
C ARG A 486 4.99 1.82 -3.47
N ILE A 487 3.70 1.98 -3.14
CA ILE A 487 2.96 1.10 -2.23
C ILE A 487 1.71 0.60 -2.95
N ASP A 488 1.74 -0.64 -3.41
CA ASP A 488 0.62 -1.32 -4.06
C ASP A 488 0.77 -2.85 -3.97
N TYR A 489 -0.28 -3.59 -4.34
CA TYR A 489 -0.27 -5.05 -4.25
C TYR A 489 0.64 -5.71 -5.28
N GLU A 490 0.91 -5.06 -6.43
CA GLU A 490 1.74 -5.66 -7.46
C GLU A 490 3.22 -5.64 -7.07
N ILE A 491 3.70 -4.54 -6.49
CA ILE A 491 5.07 -4.51 -5.97
C ILE A 491 5.21 -5.40 -4.72
N LEU A 492 4.15 -5.53 -3.88
CA LEU A 492 4.18 -6.39 -2.70
C LEU A 492 4.28 -7.88 -3.04
N LYS A 493 3.88 -8.33 -4.23
CA LYS A 493 4.15 -9.69 -4.71
C LYS A 493 5.65 -10.01 -4.80
N ARG A 494 6.49 -8.97 -4.89
CA ARG A 494 7.94 -9.01 -5.13
C ARG A 494 8.77 -8.49 -3.97
N THR A 495 8.10 -7.96 -2.93
CA THR A 495 8.75 -7.38 -1.76
C THR A 495 8.10 -7.89 -0.47
N GLN A 496 8.76 -7.74 0.66
CA GLN A 496 8.29 -8.27 1.95
C GLN A 496 7.87 -7.16 2.90
N ARG A 497 8.19 -5.90 2.56
CA ARG A 497 7.98 -4.73 3.42
C ARG A 497 7.92 -3.47 2.56
N PHE A 498 7.22 -2.46 3.07
CA PHE A 498 7.26 -1.10 2.56
C PHE A 498 7.98 -0.16 3.53
N TRP A 499 8.78 0.75 3.00
CA TRP A 499 9.10 1.96 3.76
C TRP A 499 7.92 2.93 3.63
N THR A 500 7.15 3.07 4.70
CA THR A 500 5.82 3.72 4.68
C THR A 500 5.92 5.23 4.41
N SER A 501 6.96 5.87 4.93
CA SER A 501 7.25 7.31 4.76
C SER A 501 8.65 7.63 5.22
N ASP A 502 9.31 8.61 4.59
CA ASP A 502 10.56 9.19 5.07
C ASP A 502 10.36 10.09 6.30
N SER A 503 9.12 10.38 6.69
CA SER A 503 8.84 11.05 7.95
C SER A 503 8.92 10.06 9.11
N ASN A 504 9.83 10.29 10.06
CA ASN A 504 9.86 9.60 11.37
C ASN A 504 9.22 10.44 12.48
N ASP A 505 8.54 11.54 12.15
CA ASP A 505 7.72 12.31 13.08
C ASP A 505 6.50 11.49 13.52
N ALA A 506 6.44 11.15 14.81
CA ALA A 506 5.40 10.26 15.32
C ALA A 506 3.98 10.82 15.20
N LEU A 507 3.79 12.15 15.23
CA LEU A 507 2.48 12.76 15.00
C LEU A 507 2.02 12.60 13.56
N ASP A 508 2.92 12.82 12.59
CA ASP A 508 2.61 12.61 11.18
C ASP A 508 2.38 11.13 10.87
N ARG A 509 3.20 10.26 11.45
CA ARG A 509 3.07 8.79 11.31
C ARG A 509 1.74 8.24 11.83
N GLN A 510 1.12 8.85 12.84
CA GLN A 510 -0.21 8.46 13.30
C GLN A 510 -1.24 8.54 12.15
N ILE A 511 -1.18 9.58 11.32
CA ILE A 511 -2.07 9.76 10.16
C ILE A 511 -1.66 8.84 9.01
N ILE A 512 -0.38 8.83 8.67
CA ILE A 512 0.18 8.05 7.54
C ILE A 512 -0.08 6.55 7.73
N GLN A 513 0.26 6.00 8.89
CA GLN A 513 0.08 4.57 9.20
C GLN A 513 -1.40 4.18 9.28
N ARG A 514 -2.26 5.07 9.84
CA ARG A 514 -3.70 4.86 9.83
C ARG A 514 -4.24 4.77 8.40
N GLY A 515 -3.86 5.70 7.52
CA GLY A 515 -4.28 5.69 6.12
C GLY A 515 -3.84 4.44 5.37
N MET A 516 -2.59 4.01 5.55
CA MET A 516 -2.09 2.77 4.96
C MET A 516 -2.83 1.53 5.48
N SER A 517 -3.22 1.52 6.77
CA SER A 517 -3.89 0.38 7.40
C SER A 517 -5.26 0.02 6.83
N TYR A 518 -5.86 0.87 5.99
CA TYR A 518 -7.11 0.49 5.31
C TYR A 518 -6.90 -0.62 4.29
N PHE A 519 -5.71 -0.72 3.70
CA PHE A 519 -5.40 -1.68 2.63
C PHE A 519 -4.33 -2.69 3.01
N PHE A 520 -3.44 -2.38 3.95
CA PHE A 520 -2.27 -3.20 4.30
C PHE A 520 -2.23 -3.56 5.76
N PRO A 521 -1.89 -4.82 6.11
CA PRO A 521 -1.71 -5.22 7.49
C PRO A 521 -0.42 -4.63 8.08
N PRO A 522 -0.37 -4.45 9.43
CA PRO A 522 0.74 -3.75 10.09
C PRO A 522 2.13 -4.36 9.83
N GLU A 523 2.22 -5.66 9.67
CA GLU A 523 3.48 -6.37 9.50
C GLU A 523 4.25 -6.04 8.21
N VAL A 524 3.62 -5.39 7.22
CA VAL A 524 4.31 -4.92 6.01
C VAL A 524 4.63 -3.42 6.05
N MET A 525 4.16 -2.70 7.07
CA MET A 525 4.36 -1.25 7.23
C MET A 525 5.65 -0.97 8.01
N GLY A 526 6.69 -0.49 7.36
CA GLY A 526 7.90 -0.03 8.03
C GLY A 526 7.60 1.16 8.95
N ALA A 527 7.85 0.99 10.25
CA ALA A 527 7.60 1.99 11.27
C ALA A 527 8.82 2.10 12.20
N HIS A 528 9.55 3.22 12.11
CA HIS A 528 10.76 3.41 12.88
C HIS A 528 10.58 4.38 14.06
N ILE A 529 11.26 4.09 15.15
CA ILE A 529 11.48 5.05 16.23
C ILE A 529 12.64 5.95 15.78
N GLY A 530 12.35 7.19 15.39
CA GLY A 530 13.35 8.19 15.01
C GLY A 530 13.98 8.88 16.24
N GLY A 531 14.87 9.83 16.00
CA GLY A 531 15.44 10.68 17.04
C GLY A 531 14.39 11.56 17.76
N ALA A 532 14.73 12.05 18.96
CA ALA A 532 13.83 12.96 19.71
C ALA A 532 13.47 14.20 18.88
N LEU A 533 14.46 14.80 18.24
CA LEU A 533 14.28 15.86 17.23
C LEU A 533 14.17 15.22 15.86
N CYS A 534 12.99 15.31 15.24
CA CYS A 534 12.77 14.82 13.88
C CYS A 534 13.44 15.75 12.85
N HIS A 535 14.28 15.21 11.97
CA HIS A 535 15.06 16.00 11.01
C HIS A 535 14.21 16.62 9.89
N THR A 536 13.03 16.05 9.60
CA THR A 536 12.15 16.56 8.53
C THR A 536 11.17 17.64 8.99
N THR A 537 10.74 17.60 10.26
CA THR A 537 9.73 18.53 10.82
C THR A 537 10.29 19.48 11.84
N PHE A 538 11.46 19.19 12.39
CA PHE A 538 12.09 19.90 13.51
C PHE A 538 11.23 19.91 14.79
N ARG A 539 10.29 18.97 14.91
CA ARG A 539 9.55 18.72 16.15
C ARG A 539 10.39 17.84 17.08
N GLU A 540 10.35 18.19 18.35
CA GLU A 540 10.90 17.36 19.42
C GLU A 540 9.75 16.60 20.09
N LEU A 541 9.83 15.27 20.10
CA LEU A 541 8.79 14.38 20.61
C LEU A 541 9.35 13.41 21.64
N HIS A 542 8.56 13.13 22.67
CA HIS A 542 8.90 12.17 23.72
C HIS A 542 9.02 10.72 23.18
N MET A 543 9.87 9.94 23.83
CA MET A 543 10.07 8.53 23.54
C MET A 543 8.77 7.73 23.56
N ASN A 544 7.85 8.06 24.48
CA ASN A 544 6.55 7.40 24.59
C ASN A 544 5.76 7.40 23.27
N LEU A 545 5.48 8.58 22.70
CA LEU A 545 4.72 8.67 21.45
C LEU A 545 5.50 8.04 20.29
N ARG A 546 6.82 8.25 20.20
CA ARG A 546 7.67 7.66 19.16
C ARG A 546 7.64 6.14 19.21
N GLY A 547 7.84 5.57 20.40
CA GLY A 547 7.86 4.13 20.63
C GLY A 547 6.51 3.47 20.37
N LEU A 548 5.42 4.03 20.90
CA LEU A 548 4.08 3.48 20.74
C LEU A 548 3.55 3.62 19.29
N THR A 549 3.94 4.69 18.57
CA THR A 549 3.60 4.86 17.17
C THR A 549 4.27 3.80 16.29
N ALA A 550 5.52 3.46 16.56
CA ALA A 550 6.25 2.43 15.82
C ALA A 550 5.86 1.00 16.22
N LEU A 551 5.28 0.79 17.40
CA LEU A 551 5.01 -0.51 18.01
C LEU A 551 4.20 -1.46 17.11
N PHE A 552 3.20 -0.94 16.41
CA PHE A 552 2.22 -1.76 15.68
C PHE A 552 2.73 -2.23 14.32
N GLY A 553 3.65 -1.51 13.69
CA GLY A 553 4.19 -1.84 12.39
C GLY A 553 5.33 -2.86 12.41
N HIS A 554 6.00 -3.04 11.27
CA HIS A 554 7.28 -3.72 11.22
C HIS A 554 8.33 -2.76 11.79
N MET A 555 8.58 -2.91 13.09
CA MET A 555 9.36 -1.95 13.88
C MET A 555 10.81 -1.85 13.43
N GLY A 556 11.35 -0.65 13.53
CA GLY A 556 12.76 -0.37 13.40
C GLY A 556 13.17 0.88 14.18
N VAL A 557 14.41 1.26 14.01
CA VAL A 557 15.05 2.44 14.59
C VAL A 557 15.84 3.16 13.49
N GLU A 558 15.82 4.49 13.50
CA GLU A 558 16.56 5.27 12.50
C GLU A 558 17.20 6.49 13.13
N LEU A 559 18.45 6.35 13.53
CA LEU A 559 19.30 7.37 14.15
C LEU A 559 20.71 6.83 14.38
N ASP A 560 21.56 7.66 14.95
CA ASP A 560 22.88 7.24 15.47
C ASP A 560 22.79 6.78 16.94
N PRO A 561 22.79 5.47 17.22
CA PRO A 561 22.64 4.96 18.58
C PRO A 561 23.87 5.21 19.47
N VAL A 562 24.99 5.66 18.89
CA VAL A 562 26.22 5.99 19.64
C VAL A 562 26.10 7.38 20.29
N LYS A 563 25.34 8.30 19.65
CA LYS A 563 25.22 9.71 20.08
C LYS A 563 24.07 9.99 21.04
N VAL A 564 23.16 9.04 21.24
CA VAL A 564 22.01 9.25 22.14
C VAL A 564 22.36 9.01 23.60
N SER A 565 21.63 9.67 24.50
CA SER A 565 21.80 9.52 25.95
C SER A 565 21.47 8.10 26.41
N GLU A 566 21.96 7.72 27.58
CA GLU A 566 21.63 6.44 28.22
C GLU A 566 20.11 6.30 28.44
N GLN A 567 19.42 7.36 28.81
CA GLN A 567 17.97 7.39 28.96
C GLN A 567 17.26 7.04 27.64
N GLU A 568 17.67 7.64 26.52
CA GLU A 568 17.16 7.32 25.19
C GLU A 568 17.45 5.87 24.81
N GLN A 569 18.67 5.36 25.07
CA GLN A 569 19.02 3.95 24.82
C GLN A 569 18.10 3.00 25.59
N ASN A 570 17.82 3.28 26.85
CA ASN A 570 16.89 2.51 27.68
C ASN A 570 15.47 2.56 27.13
N GLY A 571 15.02 3.72 26.60
CA GLY A 571 13.74 3.87 25.94
C GLY A 571 13.62 3.00 24.68
N PHE A 572 14.62 3.02 23.80
CA PHE A 572 14.66 2.15 22.62
C PHE A 572 14.61 0.67 23.03
N ALA A 573 15.46 0.27 23.98
CA ALA A 573 15.48 -1.12 24.45
C ALA A 573 14.14 -1.57 25.03
N TYR A 574 13.44 -0.70 25.77
CA TYR A 574 12.11 -0.97 26.30
C TYR A 574 11.09 -1.22 25.21
N TYR A 575 10.95 -0.30 24.23
CA TYR A 575 9.94 -0.43 23.18
C TYR A 575 10.26 -1.55 22.19
N ILE A 576 11.53 -1.81 21.91
CA ILE A 576 11.95 -2.97 21.11
C ILE A 576 11.58 -4.28 21.81
N ASN A 577 11.83 -4.38 23.12
CA ASN A 577 11.46 -5.57 23.90
C ASN A 577 9.95 -5.75 23.98
N LEU A 578 9.20 -4.67 24.23
CA LEU A 578 7.73 -4.68 24.23
C LEU A 578 7.19 -5.13 22.86
N HIS A 579 7.73 -4.59 21.76
CA HIS A 579 7.37 -5.04 20.42
C HIS A 579 7.61 -6.53 20.23
N LYS A 580 8.78 -7.05 20.62
CA LYS A 580 9.10 -8.48 20.49
C LYS A 580 8.14 -9.38 21.26
N GLN A 581 7.69 -8.94 22.44
CA GLN A 581 6.71 -9.66 23.26
C GLN A 581 5.32 -9.65 22.59
N LEU A 582 4.91 -8.52 22.04
CA LEU A 582 3.59 -8.35 21.42
C LEU A 582 3.55 -8.74 19.93
N ARG A 583 4.71 -8.82 19.27
CA ARG A 583 4.83 -9.10 17.82
C ARG A 583 4.03 -10.30 17.33
N PRO A 584 3.93 -11.43 18.04
CA PRO A 584 3.07 -12.53 17.60
C PRO A 584 1.60 -12.12 17.45
N LEU A 585 1.06 -11.31 18.38
CA LEU A 585 -0.29 -10.75 18.29
C LEU A 585 -0.37 -9.68 17.19
N LEU A 586 0.55 -8.72 17.21
CA LEU A 586 0.54 -7.55 16.30
C LEU A 586 0.58 -7.95 14.82
N HIS A 587 1.34 -9.00 14.48
CA HIS A 587 1.58 -9.43 13.10
C HIS A 587 0.69 -10.60 12.64
N SER A 588 -0.26 -11.05 13.46
CA SER A 588 -1.20 -12.12 13.09
C SER A 588 -2.66 -11.78 13.39
N GLY A 589 -2.91 -10.84 14.31
CA GLY A 589 -4.24 -10.45 14.72
C GLY A 589 -5.00 -9.60 13.71
N ASN A 590 -6.23 -9.27 14.03
CA ASN A 590 -7.08 -8.38 13.28
C ASN A 590 -6.81 -6.94 13.71
N PHE A 591 -6.25 -6.14 12.80
CA PHE A 591 -6.09 -4.71 13.04
C PHE A 591 -7.45 -4.02 13.00
N VAL A 592 -7.70 -3.16 13.99
CA VAL A 592 -8.95 -2.41 14.13
C VAL A 592 -8.66 -0.95 14.46
N ARG A 593 -9.38 -0.04 13.82
CA ARG A 593 -9.39 1.38 14.15
C ARG A 593 -10.65 1.65 14.96
N LEU A 594 -10.54 2.54 15.94
CA LEU A 594 -11.67 2.88 16.80
C LEU A 594 -12.24 4.24 16.39
N ASP A 595 -13.58 4.34 16.42
CA ASP A 595 -14.26 5.60 16.23
C ASP A 595 -14.11 6.43 17.51
N VAL A 596 -13.56 7.63 17.39
CA VAL A 596 -13.47 8.65 18.44
C VAL A 596 -14.19 9.92 17.98
N ASP A 597 -14.81 10.67 18.88
CA ASP A 597 -15.63 11.82 18.50
C ASP A 597 -14.80 12.98 17.92
N ASP A 598 -13.60 13.20 18.44
CA ASP A 598 -12.63 14.18 17.92
C ASP A 598 -11.38 13.48 17.38
N ASN A 599 -11.49 12.91 16.17
CA ASN A 599 -10.41 12.19 15.52
C ASN A 599 -9.25 13.08 15.02
N LEU A 600 -9.41 14.40 15.04
CA LEU A 600 -8.32 15.35 14.77
C LEU A 600 -7.41 15.52 15.99
N ALA A 601 -7.99 15.47 17.19
CA ALA A 601 -7.25 15.61 18.43
C ALA A 601 -6.71 14.29 18.98
N MET A 602 -7.37 13.16 18.65
CA MET A 602 -7.06 11.84 19.20
C MET A 602 -7.19 10.77 18.13
N GLN A 603 -6.30 9.78 18.18
CA GLN A 603 -6.45 8.55 17.40
C GLN A 603 -6.37 7.32 18.31
N SER A 604 -7.17 6.33 17.99
CA SER A 604 -7.13 5.05 18.69
C SER A 604 -7.29 3.90 17.69
N TYR A 605 -6.48 2.89 17.85
CA TYR A 605 -6.49 1.66 17.07
C TYR A 605 -5.85 0.54 17.86
N GLY A 606 -5.98 -0.69 17.37
CA GLY A 606 -5.41 -1.85 18.06
C GLY A 606 -5.34 -3.08 17.20
N VAL A 607 -4.91 -4.17 17.82
CA VAL A 607 -4.90 -5.50 17.24
C VAL A 607 -5.59 -6.46 18.20
N VAL A 608 -6.54 -7.22 17.69
CA VAL A 608 -7.28 -8.26 18.41
C VAL A 608 -6.86 -9.63 17.86
N SER A 609 -6.56 -10.57 18.74
CA SER A 609 -6.22 -11.95 18.31
C SER A 609 -7.35 -12.58 17.51
N GLN A 610 -7.01 -13.55 16.64
CA GLN A 610 -8.00 -14.21 15.77
C GLN A 610 -9.13 -14.92 16.56
N ASP A 611 -8.82 -15.38 17.77
CA ASP A 611 -9.75 -16.05 18.69
C ASP A 611 -10.28 -15.12 19.81
N PRO A 612 -10.35 -13.83 19.65
CA PRO A 612 -10.50 -12.66 20.53
C PRO A 612 -10.23 -12.86 22.05
N LYS A 613 -9.17 -13.58 22.39
CA LYS A 613 -8.76 -13.79 23.80
C LYS A 613 -7.83 -12.71 24.33
N GLU A 614 -7.10 -12.07 23.42
CA GLU A 614 -6.10 -11.05 23.74
C GLU A 614 -6.20 -9.92 22.71
N ALA A 615 -6.04 -8.69 23.19
CA ALA A 615 -5.97 -7.50 22.35
C ALA A 615 -5.07 -6.44 22.97
N VAL A 616 -4.51 -5.59 22.11
CA VAL A 616 -3.82 -4.36 22.53
C VAL A 616 -4.37 -3.18 21.75
N PHE A 617 -4.54 -2.05 22.44
CA PHE A 617 -5.05 -0.81 21.85
C PHE A 617 -4.18 0.37 22.30
N ILE A 618 -3.95 1.30 21.38
CA ILE A 618 -3.32 2.58 21.67
C ILE A 618 -4.38 3.68 21.75
N ILE A 619 -4.18 4.62 22.66
CA ILE A 619 -4.85 5.92 22.70
C ILE A 619 -3.76 6.97 22.53
N ALA A 620 -3.75 7.66 21.40
CA ALA A 620 -2.77 8.71 21.09
C ALA A 620 -3.46 10.08 21.07
N GLN A 621 -3.07 10.96 21.99
CA GLN A 621 -3.50 12.34 22.03
C GLN A 621 -2.58 13.16 21.13
N LEU A 622 -3.09 13.67 20.01
CA LEU A 622 -2.28 14.38 19.02
C LEU A 622 -2.20 15.88 19.36
N THR A 623 -3.35 16.48 19.64
CA THR A 623 -3.50 17.90 20.02
C THR A 623 -4.48 18.02 21.17
N LEU A 624 -4.72 19.23 21.67
CA LEU A 624 -5.78 19.48 22.64
C LEU A 624 -7.16 19.17 22.03
N PRO A 625 -8.03 18.44 22.74
CA PRO A 625 -9.37 18.15 22.25
C PRO A 625 -10.26 19.40 22.29
N THR A 626 -11.29 19.38 21.44
CA THR A 626 -12.30 20.45 21.38
C THR A 626 -13.11 20.56 22.68
N TYR A 627 -13.39 19.41 23.31
CA TYR A 627 -14.15 19.33 24.56
C TYR A 627 -13.25 18.97 25.74
N ALA A 628 -13.60 19.43 26.93
CA ALA A 628 -12.87 19.13 28.16
C ALA A 628 -12.83 17.62 28.51
N LEU A 629 -13.80 16.86 28.03
CA LEU A 629 -13.88 15.40 28.16
C LEU A 629 -14.04 14.78 26.77
N SER A 630 -13.20 13.81 26.45
CA SER A 630 -13.14 13.17 25.13
C SER A 630 -14.14 11.99 24.97
N GLY A 631 -15.05 11.80 25.95
CA GLY A 631 -16.07 10.73 25.90
C GLY A 631 -15.55 9.36 26.31
N ASN A 632 -16.18 8.30 25.79
CA ASN A 632 -15.82 6.91 26.07
C ASN A 632 -15.22 6.24 24.83
N LEU A 633 -14.14 5.52 25.05
CA LEU A 633 -13.55 4.66 24.03
C LEU A 633 -14.25 3.31 23.99
N ARG A 634 -14.96 3.02 22.91
CA ARG A 634 -15.59 1.71 22.67
C ARG A 634 -14.59 0.81 21.94
N LEU A 635 -14.19 -0.27 22.59
CA LEU A 635 -13.33 -1.27 21.98
C LEU A 635 -14.14 -2.13 20.99
N THR A 636 -13.50 -2.68 19.99
CA THR A 636 -14.16 -3.53 18.98
C THR A 636 -13.45 -4.86 18.80
N GLY A 637 -14.16 -5.85 18.27
CA GLY A 637 -13.61 -7.16 17.94
C GLY A 637 -13.55 -8.14 19.11
N LEU A 638 -14.13 -7.80 20.27
CA LEU A 638 -14.19 -8.65 21.46
C LEU A 638 -15.42 -9.58 21.41
N LEU A 639 -15.48 -10.59 22.28
CA LEU A 639 -16.64 -11.46 22.46
C LEU A 639 -17.53 -10.89 23.56
N ALA A 640 -18.79 -10.62 23.23
CA ALA A 640 -19.75 -9.96 24.14
C ALA A 640 -19.95 -10.71 25.47
N ASP A 641 -19.96 -12.05 25.43
CA ASP A 641 -20.21 -12.94 26.56
C ASP A 641 -18.98 -13.21 27.45
N LYS A 642 -17.80 -12.72 27.06
CA LYS A 642 -16.55 -12.94 27.82
C LYS A 642 -16.25 -11.79 28.76
N GLN A 643 -15.57 -12.13 29.86
CA GLN A 643 -15.01 -11.17 30.80
C GLN A 643 -13.55 -10.88 30.38
N TYR A 644 -13.20 -9.62 30.35
CA TYR A 644 -11.86 -9.15 29.98
C TYR A 644 -11.22 -8.37 31.11
N GLN A 645 -10.01 -8.72 31.44
CA GLN A 645 -9.14 -7.93 32.28
C GLN A 645 -8.48 -6.83 31.44
N ILE A 646 -8.48 -5.62 31.96
CA ILE A 646 -7.91 -4.44 31.31
C ILE A 646 -6.70 -3.99 32.11
N GLU A 647 -5.60 -3.80 31.43
CA GLU A 647 -4.33 -3.36 31.99
C GLU A 647 -3.75 -2.22 31.14
N VAL A 648 -3.31 -1.14 31.77
CA VAL A 648 -2.51 -0.11 31.13
C VAL A 648 -1.06 -0.56 31.20
N LEU A 649 -0.40 -0.64 30.05
CA LEU A 649 1.02 -0.96 29.98
C LEU A 649 1.83 0.33 30.17
N ASP A 650 2.18 0.60 31.41
CA ASP A 650 2.93 1.80 31.81
C ASP A 650 4.38 1.73 31.31
N MET A 651 4.87 2.90 30.91
CA MET A 651 6.30 3.08 30.68
C MET A 651 7.00 3.30 32.02
N PRO A 652 8.15 2.64 32.23
CA PRO A 652 8.92 2.83 33.46
C PRO A 652 9.38 4.28 33.67
N ASP A 653 9.34 4.78 34.92
CA ASP A 653 9.70 6.14 35.29
C ASP A 653 11.12 6.58 34.87
N ASN A 654 12.03 5.62 34.76
CA ASN A 654 13.41 5.87 34.33
C ASN A 654 13.56 6.16 32.82
N ILE A 655 12.49 5.94 32.02
CA ILE A 655 12.47 6.22 30.59
C ILE A 655 11.92 7.61 30.33
N ASP A 656 10.74 7.95 30.89
CA ASP A 656 10.21 9.31 30.83
C ASP A 656 9.32 9.62 32.04
N PRO A 657 9.87 10.17 33.13
CA PRO A 657 9.11 10.45 34.35
C PRO A 657 8.10 11.61 34.24
N LYS A 658 8.06 12.33 33.10
CA LYS A 658 7.26 13.54 32.93
C LYS A 658 6.05 13.39 32.02
N ILE A 659 5.76 12.20 31.50
CA ILE A 659 4.58 11.98 30.63
C ILE A 659 3.27 12.28 31.38
N ASN A 660 3.25 12.13 32.69
CA ASN A 660 2.14 12.51 33.55
C ASN A 660 2.17 14.03 33.79
N GLY A 661 2.10 14.81 32.72
CA GLY A 661 2.13 16.27 32.81
C GLY A 661 0.95 16.88 33.60
N HIS A 662 0.86 18.17 33.57
CA HIS A 662 -0.08 19.00 34.39
C HIS A 662 -1.56 18.68 34.18
N VAL A 663 -1.93 17.95 33.11
CA VAL A 663 -3.34 17.73 32.71
C VAL A 663 -3.92 16.48 33.35
N MET A 664 -3.14 15.44 33.58
CA MET A 664 -3.60 14.20 34.22
C MET A 664 -3.56 14.30 35.75
N LYS A 665 -4.42 15.12 36.31
CA LYS A 665 -4.52 15.22 37.80
C LYS A 665 -5.21 14.03 38.43
N GLU A 666 -6.19 13.43 37.74
CA GLU A 666 -6.88 12.23 38.19
C GLU A 666 -7.10 11.25 37.03
N LEU A 667 -6.70 10.01 37.22
CA LEU A 667 -6.94 8.94 36.28
C LEU A 667 -8.37 8.39 36.42
N PRO A 668 -9.03 7.98 35.33
CA PRO A 668 -10.24 7.20 35.39
C PRO A 668 -10.06 5.94 36.26
N GLN A 669 -11.12 5.50 36.94
CA GLN A 669 -11.03 4.38 37.88
C GLN A 669 -10.44 3.11 37.25
N TRP A 670 -10.78 2.84 35.99
CA TRP A 670 -10.29 1.65 35.27
C TRP A 670 -8.76 1.65 35.01
N MET A 671 -8.10 2.80 35.15
CA MET A 671 -6.64 2.92 35.03
C MET A 671 -5.91 2.80 36.36
N LYS A 672 -6.63 2.95 37.51
CA LYS A 672 -5.98 2.92 38.83
C LYS A 672 -5.72 1.51 39.31
N ASP A 673 -6.60 0.58 38.94
CA ASP A 673 -6.56 -0.81 39.34
C ASP A 673 -6.89 -1.72 38.14
N THR A 674 -6.43 -2.94 38.18
CA THR A 674 -6.83 -3.97 37.21
C THR A 674 -8.35 -4.11 37.19
N THR A 675 -8.96 -3.70 36.12
CA THR A 675 -10.42 -3.71 35.96
C THR A 675 -10.88 -4.90 35.13
N THR A 676 -11.98 -5.55 35.51
CA THR A 676 -12.60 -6.62 34.73
C THR A 676 -13.99 -6.18 34.28
N LEU A 677 -14.24 -6.22 32.95
CA LEU A 677 -15.52 -5.84 32.35
C LEU A 677 -15.90 -6.86 31.25
N SER A 678 -17.21 -6.97 30.98
CA SER A 678 -17.66 -7.80 29.85
C SER A 678 -17.29 -7.20 28.52
N GLY A 679 -17.08 -8.04 27.51
CA GLY A 679 -16.86 -7.57 26.14
C GLY A 679 -18.05 -6.75 25.63
N ASP A 680 -19.29 -7.10 26.02
CA ASP A 680 -20.48 -6.31 25.71
C ASP A 680 -20.40 -4.88 26.26
N TRP A 681 -19.99 -4.70 27.53
CA TRP A 681 -19.74 -3.37 28.09
C TRP A 681 -18.66 -2.60 27.31
N LEU A 682 -17.53 -3.25 27.06
CA LEU A 682 -16.38 -2.63 26.38
C LEU A 682 -16.71 -2.17 24.96
N MET A 683 -17.57 -2.91 24.25
CA MET A 683 -17.96 -2.59 22.87
C MET A 683 -19.10 -1.57 22.78
N ASN A 684 -20.02 -1.52 23.75
CA ASN A 684 -21.23 -0.69 23.64
C ASN A 684 -21.17 0.57 24.55
N VAL A 685 -20.62 0.46 25.76
CA VAL A 685 -20.46 1.58 26.70
C VAL A 685 -19.05 2.15 26.65
N GLY A 686 -18.04 1.28 26.64
CA GLY A 686 -16.63 1.65 26.55
C GLY A 686 -16.02 2.08 27.88
N LEU A 687 -14.84 2.68 27.76
CA LEU A 687 -14.00 3.19 28.85
C LEU A 687 -13.93 4.72 28.79
N PRO A 688 -14.17 5.46 29.88
CA PRO A 688 -13.96 6.91 29.89
C PRO A 688 -12.50 7.22 29.49
N LEU A 689 -12.33 8.06 28.48
CA LEU A 689 -11.00 8.46 28.03
C LEU A 689 -10.30 9.33 29.07
N PRO A 690 -9.01 9.09 29.35
CA PRO A 690 -8.23 10.00 30.18
C PRO A 690 -7.99 11.33 29.45
N VAL A 691 -7.76 12.38 30.21
CA VAL A 691 -7.27 13.64 29.66
C VAL A 691 -5.74 13.55 29.61
N LEU A 692 -5.20 13.47 28.40
CA LEU A 692 -3.77 13.33 28.13
C LEU A 692 -3.19 14.66 27.65
N ASP A 693 -1.90 14.87 27.89
CA ASP A 693 -1.15 15.95 27.25
C ASP A 693 -1.03 15.71 25.74
N PRO A 694 -1.01 16.78 24.91
CA PRO A 694 -0.73 16.64 23.48
C PRO A 694 0.61 15.92 23.21
N ALA A 695 0.65 15.19 22.10
CA ALA A 695 1.79 14.40 21.66
C ALA A 695 2.20 13.30 22.67
N THR A 696 1.24 12.70 23.34
CA THR A 696 1.44 11.53 24.23
C THR A 696 0.51 10.37 23.85
N ALA A 697 0.83 9.18 24.32
CA ALA A 697 0.00 8.00 24.09
C ALA A 697 0.05 7.04 25.28
N ILE A 698 -1.01 6.23 25.42
CA ILE A 698 -1.03 5.08 26.34
C ILE A 698 -1.37 3.80 25.57
N LEU A 699 -0.88 2.68 26.09
CA LEU A 699 -1.15 1.34 25.56
C LEU A 699 -2.00 0.56 26.54
N ILE A 700 -3.08 -0.03 26.06
CA ILE A 700 -4.00 -0.85 26.84
C ILE A 700 -3.88 -2.30 26.37
N LYS A 701 -3.67 -3.22 27.30
CA LYS A 701 -3.78 -4.66 27.06
C LYS A 701 -5.11 -5.18 27.62
N VAL A 702 -5.75 -6.05 26.86
CA VAL A 702 -7.06 -6.63 27.17
C VAL A 702 -6.94 -8.14 27.00
N THR A 703 -7.23 -8.91 28.08
CA THR A 703 -7.14 -10.38 28.06
C THR A 703 -8.37 -11.03 28.68
N THR A 704 -8.84 -12.14 28.11
CA THR A 704 -9.91 -12.92 28.73
C THR A 704 -9.47 -13.46 30.09
N LYS A 705 -10.40 -13.39 31.05
CA LYS A 705 -10.20 -13.93 32.40
C LYS A 705 -10.51 -15.41 32.47
#